data_4f5e7214d468fec53dd2e1522723a73d
#
_entry.id   4f5e7214d468fec53dd2e1522723a73d
#
_cell.length_a   1.000
_cell.length_b   1.000
_cell.length_c   1.000
_cell.angle_alpha   90.00
_cell.angle_beta   90.00
_cell.angle_gamma   90.00
#
_symmetry.space_group_name_H-M   'P 1'
#
loop_
_entity.id
_entity.type
_entity.pdbx_description
1 polymer ?
#
loop_
_entity_poly.entity_id
_entity_poly.type
_entity_poly.pdbx_seq_one_letter_code
_entity_poly.pdbx_strand_id
1 'polypeptide(L)'
;MKSHFQNSQLKSIFASHKKMALHPIQMSQLLQTPIEFLKGVGPNRGELLRKELGIYKYGDLVQFFPNRYIDRTRYYKINELTPTNAEVQLIGKIISLKTIEQKRGKRLVATFKDETGQMELVWFQGQKWVKESLKLNTEVVIFGKCSAFNGIFNMPHPEIELLVEHQQSLRSAMQPIYPSTETLSNRGVTNRVFIKMFEQLFSQPELNFIEPLPDYLINELKLVSKNKAIFNIHFPKSSEDLAKAQFRLKFEELFFIQMQLITKNLIHKHKIKGHQFTSVGTYFNEFYSNHLPFDLTNAQKRVLKEIRNDMGNPAQMNRLLQGDVGSGKTIVALMSMLLALDNGFQACLMAPTEILANQHFIGLSELAIPLGLNIKLLTGSVKIAQRRIIHEELENGSLHILIGTHALLEDKVKFKNLGLAIIDEQHRFGVEQRSKLWKKNTVPPHVLVMTATPIPRTLAMSLYGDLDISVIDELPPGRKPIQTVHRFDSNRLKVWKFMRDEIAKGRQIYIVYPLIQESEKMDYKDLMDGYESISRDFPLPDYAISIVHGKMKPAEKESEMQRFIKGKTQIMVATTVIEVGVNVPNASVMIIESAERFGLSQLHQLRGRVGRGAEQSFCILMTSHKLSEDSKVRMETMTRTNDGFEIAEVDLKLRGPGDIMGKQQSGILNLKIADLVKDRDILELARHHALKVLKNDAPLSKPEHATLRMVFIEMAKKQNIWNYIS
;
A
#
# COMPACT_ATOMS: atom_id res chain seq x y z
N MET A 1 -2.92 29.48 30.04
CA MET A 1 -2.22 28.55 30.92
C MET A 1 -2.04 27.13 30.41
N LYS A 2 -2.97 26.51 29.66
CA LYS A 2 -2.79 25.16 29.09
C LYS A 2 -1.68 25.06 28.01
N SER A 3 -1.41 26.11 27.24
CA SER A 3 -0.36 26.11 26.20
C SER A 3 1.07 26.21 26.79
N HIS A 4 1.26 26.85 27.93
CA HIS A 4 2.56 26.94 28.59
C HIS A 4 2.98 25.61 29.25
N PHE A 5 2.03 24.84 29.78
CA PHE A 5 2.29 23.53 30.42
C PHE A 5 2.73 22.48 29.36
N GLN A 6 2.12 22.49 28.15
CA GLN A 6 2.53 21.60 27.07
C GLN A 6 3.92 21.94 26.49
N ASN A 7 4.27 23.22 26.47
CA ASN A 7 5.58 23.69 25.96
C ASN A 7 6.75 23.26 26.86
N SER A 8 6.55 23.19 28.19
CA SER A 8 7.60 22.73 29.13
C SER A 8 7.79 21.21 29.06
N GLN A 9 6.74 20.44 28.84
CA GLN A 9 6.79 18.98 28.76
C GLN A 9 7.50 18.49 27.49
N LEU A 10 7.27 19.12 26.35
CA LEU A 10 7.94 18.75 25.10
C LEU A 10 9.42 19.15 25.09
N LYS A 11 9.80 20.27 25.75
CA LYS A 11 11.22 20.59 25.97
C LYS A 11 11.91 19.56 26.82
N SER A 12 11.21 18.87 27.72
CA SER A 12 11.79 17.81 28.56
C SER A 12 12.06 16.53 27.76
N ILE A 13 11.31 16.26 26.68
CA ILE A 13 11.62 15.15 25.74
C ILE A 13 13.02 15.34 25.15
N PHE A 14 13.40 16.58 24.82
CA PHE A 14 14.70 16.90 24.19
C PHE A 14 15.83 17.13 25.20
N ALA A 15 15.53 17.69 26.35
CA ALA A 15 16.55 17.97 27.39
C ALA A 15 16.98 16.68 28.14
N SER A 16 16.07 15.73 28.32
CA SER A 16 16.37 14.46 28.98
C SER A 16 17.29 13.55 28.14
N HIS A 17 17.35 13.75 26.83
CA HIS A 17 18.24 12.98 25.96
C HIS A 17 19.73 13.27 26.16
N LYS A 18 20.09 14.45 26.70
CA LYS A 18 21.52 14.83 26.90
C LYS A 18 22.06 14.62 28.31
N LYS A 19 21.20 14.37 29.33
CA LYS A 19 21.63 14.39 30.74
C LYS A 19 21.33 13.17 31.61
N MET A 20 20.63 12.15 31.09
CA MET A 20 20.45 10.92 31.89
C MET A 20 21.30 9.80 31.29
N ALA A 21 22.40 9.50 31.97
CA ALA A 21 23.06 8.20 31.88
C ALA A 21 22.05 7.15 32.40
N LEU A 22 21.21 6.64 31.49
CA LEU A 22 20.44 5.44 31.74
C LEU A 22 21.44 4.31 31.92
N HIS A 23 21.42 3.66 33.08
CA HIS A 23 22.05 2.34 33.19
C HIS A 23 21.55 1.51 32.01
N PRO A 24 22.45 0.93 31.20
CA PRO A 24 22.03 0.05 30.13
C PRO A 24 21.28 -1.09 30.83
N ILE A 25 19.95 -1.16 30.65
CA ILE A 25 19.27 -2.41 30.98
C ILE A 25 19.94 -3.43 30.06
N GLN A 26 20.57 -4.42 30.66
CA GLN A 26 21.13 -5.55 29.95
C GLN A 26 20.01 -6.20 29.17
N MET A 27 19.81 -5.75 27.90
CA MET A 27 19.29 -6.70 26.90
C MET A 27 20.12 -7.94 27.12
N SER A 28 19.47 -9.10 27.32
CA SER A 28 20.18 -10.34 27.61
C SER A 28 21.45 -10.37 26.76
N GLN A 29 22.65 -10.33 27.39
CA GLN A 29 23.93 -10.34 26.67
C GLN A 29 23.93 -11.49 25.66
N LEU A 30 23.19 -12.53 26.00
CA LEU A 30 22.93 -13.69 25.16
C LEU A 30 22.38 -13.32 23.77
N LEU A 31 21.45 -12.38 23.66
CA LEU A 31 20.86 -11.99 22.36
C LEU A 31 21.85 -11.24 21.45
N GLN A 32 22.96 -10.72 22.00
CA GLN A 32 24.02 -10.09 21.23
C GLN A 32 25.11 -11.08 20.79
N THR A 33 25.07 -12.34 21.25
CA THR A 33 26.03 -13.37 20.90
C THR A 33 25.97 -13.64 19.40
N PRO A 34 27.13 -13.68 18.68
CA PRO A 34 27.17 -13.99 17.26
C PRO A 34 26.61 -15.39 16.98
N ILE A 35 25.93 -15.54 15.83
CA ILE A 35 25.18 -16.75 15.48
C ILE A 35 26.05 -18.02 15.38
N GLU A 36 27.32 -17.87 15.06
CA GLU A 36 28.28 -18.97 14.91
C GLU A 36 28.58 -19.72 16.22
N PHE A 37 28.33 -19.09 17.38
CA PHE A 37 28.49 -19.73 18.69
C PHE A 37 27.29 -20.62 19.08
N LEU A 38 26.20 -20.59 18.29
CA LEU A 38 25.09 -21.49 18.52
C LEU A 38 25.49 -22.92 18.15
N LYS A 39 25.27 -23.85 19.08
CA LYS A 39 25.59 -25.27 18.86
C LYS A 39 24.95 -25.79 17.58
N GLY A 40 25.78 -26.31 16.67
CA GLY A 40 25.34 -26.84 15.37
C GLY A 40 25.36 -25.83 14.22
N VAL A 41 25.75 -24.57 14.46
CA VAL A 41 25.94 -23.56 13.40
C VAL A 41 27.39 -23.51 12.92
N GLY A 42 28.33 -23.11 13.77
CA GLY A 42 29.71 -22.96 13.41
C GLY A 42 29.98 -21.86 12.35
N PRO A 43 31.26 -21.62 11.98
CA PRO A 43 31.63 -20.50 11.11
C PRO A 43 31.01 -20.58 9.71
N ASN A 44 31.05 -21.74 9.05
CA ASN A 44 30.57 -21.91 7.67
C ASN A 44 29.05 -21.68 7.53
N ARG A 45 28.23 -22.24 8.43
CA ARG A 45 26.80 -22.00 8.44
C ARG A 45 26.48 -20.59 8.91
N GLY A 46 27.26 -20.04 9.85
CA GLY A 46 27.12 -18.66 10.30
C GLY A 46 27.30 -17.66 9.16
N GLU A 47 28.29 -17.88 8.29
CA GLU A 47 28.52 -17.05 7.10
C GLU A 47 27.34 -17.12 6.12
N LEU A 48 26.80 -18.33 5.86
CA LEU A 48 25.62 -18.51 5.01
C LEU A 48 24.39 -17.81 5.57
N LEU A 49 24.13 -17.92 6.88
CA LEU A 49 23.01 -17.26 7.54
C LEU A 49 23.11 -15.73 7.48
N ARG A 50 24.34 -15.18 7.63
CA ARG A 50 24.61 -13.75 7.47
C ARG A 50 24.33 -13.27 6.05
N LYS A 51 24.87 -13.98 5.06
CA LYS A 51 24.82 -13.58 3.65
C LYS A 51 23.41 -13.71 3.05
N GLU A 52 22.74 -14.84 3.31
CA GLU A 52 21.46 -15.17 2.68
C GLU A 52 20.25 -14.59 3.43
N LEU A 53 20.32 -14.49 4.77
CA LEU A 53 19.17 -14.13 5.61
C LEU A 53 19.43 -12.90 6.51
N GLY A 54 20.63 -12.34 6.53
CA GLY A 54 20.96 -11.21 7.41
C GLY A 54 20.95 -11.57 8.91
N ILE A 55 21.12 -12.85 9.27
CA ILE A 55 21.15 -13.32 10.65
C ILE A 55 22.58 -13.28 11.17
N TYR A 56 22.91 -12.30 11.99
CA TYR A 56 24.26 -12.09 12.54
C TYR A 56 24.40 -12.62 13.97
N LYS A 57 23.34 -12.55 14.77
CA LYS A 57 23.31 -12.84 16.20
C LYS A 57 22.04 -13.56 16.63
N TYR A 58 22.02 -14.07 17.87
CA TYR A 58 20.89 -14.78 18.44
C TYR A 58 19.59 -13.95 18.40
N GLY A 59 19.68 -12.63 18.65
CA GLY A 59 18.53 -11.74 18.58
C GLY A 59 17.92 -11.65 17.19
N ASP A 60 18.72 -11.79 16.12
CA ASP A 60 18.21 -11.81 14.74
C ASP A 60 17.52 -13.15 14.46
N LEU A 61 18.09 -14.26 14.94
CA LEU A 61 17.47 -15.59 14.80
C LEU A 61 16.11 -15.64 15.50
N VAL A 62 15.99 -15.15 16.73
CA VAL A 62 14.69 -15.10 17.46
C VAL A 62 13.61 -14.36 16.68
N GLN A 63 14.00 -13.33 15.92
CA GLN A 63 13.09 -12.52 15.12
C GLN A 63 12.93 -13.01 13.68
N PHE A 64 13.50 -14.16 13.36
CA PHE A 64 13.31 -14.84 12.07
C PHE A 64 12.08 -15.74 12.16
N PHE A 65 10.91 -15.18 11.86
CA PHE A 65 9.62 -15.83 12.05
C PHE A 65 9.29 -16.82 10.94
N PRO A 66 8.55 -17.90 11.25
CA PRO A 66 8.04 -18.82 10.24
C PRO A 66 7.07 -18.13 9.29
N ASN A 67 7.10 -18.51 8.02
CA ASN A 67 6.16 -18.00 7.02
C ASN A 67 4.85 -18.80 6.94
N ARG A 68 4.86 -20.07 7.37
CA ARG A 68 3.68 -20.93 7.45
C ARG A 68 3.88 -22.00 8.51
N TYR A 69 2.77 -22.68 8.85
CA TYR A 69 2.76 -23.79 9.80
C TYR A 69 2.08 -24.99 9.16
N ILE A 70 2.55 -26.17 9.50
CA ILE A 70 1.97 -27.44 9.11
C ILE A 70 1.32 -28.03 10.35
N ASP A 71 0.02 -28.29 10.28
CA ASP A 71 -0.70 -28.98 11.34
C ASP A 71 -0.31 -30.47 11.33
N ARG A 72 0.34 -30.92 12.39
CA ARG A 72 0.71 -32.33 12.61
C ARG A 72 -0.09 -32.97 13.75
N THR A 73 -1.21 -32.39 14.12
CA THR A 73 -2.08 -32.98 15.17
C THR A 73 -2.95 -34.10 14.64
N ARG A 74 -3.24 -34.05 13.32
CA ARG A 74 -4.16 -35.02 12.70
C ARG A 74 -3.39 -36.12 11.97
N TYR A 75 -3.69 -37.37 12.34
CA TYR A 75 -3.27 -38.55 11.62
C TYR A 75 -4.42 -39.00 10.73
N TYR A 76 -4.14 -39.17 9.44
CA TYR A 76 -5.09 -39.68 8.47
C TYR A 76 -4.93 -41.16 8.31
N LYS A 77 -6.01 -41.84 7.93
CA LYS A 77 -5.97 -43.23 7.44
C LYS A 77 -5.93 -43.24 5.92
N ILE A 78 -5.41 -44.31 5.32
CA ILE A 78 -5.28 -44.43 3.87
C ILE A 78 -6.62 -44.26 3.16
N ASN A 79 -7.70 -44.80 3.74
CA ASN A 79 -9.07 -44.69 3.19
C ASN A 79 -9.67 -43.27 3.29
N GLU A 80 -9.10 -42.38 4.09
CA GLU A 80 -9.51 -40.95 4.21
C GLU A 80 -8.80 -40.05 3.20
N LEU A 81 -7.81 -40.58 2.46
CA LEU A 81 -7.02 -39.79 1.54
C LEU A 81 -7.85 -39.37 0.33
N THR A 82 -7.64 -38.12 -0.10
CA THR A 82 -8.18 -37.57 -1.34
C THR A 82 -7.04 -37.16 -2.27
N PRO A 83 -7.17 -37.25 -3.60
CA PRO A 83 -6.09 -36.93 -4.55
C PRO A 83 -5.90 -35.42 -4.73
N THR A 84 -5.66 -34.68 -3.64
CA THR A 84 -5.61 -33.21 -3.62
C THR A 84 -4.20 -32.64 -3.49
N ASN A 85 -3.14 -33.44 -3.60
CA ASN A 85 -1.75 -33.02 -3.32
C ASN A 85 -1.54 -32.38 -1.92
N ALA A 86 -2.44 -32.64 -0.97
CA ALA A 86 -2.33 -32.16 0.39
C ALA A 86 -1.16 -32.86 1.13
N GLU A 87 -0.53 -32.14 2.05
CA GLU A 87 0.44 -32.71 2.97
C GLU A 87 -0.32 -33.46 4.08
N VAL A 88 -0.07 -34.76 4.24
CA VAL A 88 -0.77 -35.64 5.18
C VAL A 88 0.19 -36.44 6.05
N GLN A 89 -0.24 -36.77 7.24
CA GLN A 89 0.50 -37.60 8.20
C GLN A 89 -0.26 -38.90 8.46
N LEU A 90 0.43 -40.04 8.34
CA LEU A 90 -0.16 -41.37 8.55
C LEU A 90 0.71 -42.23 9.48
N ILE A 91 0.08 -43.13 10.22
CA ILE A 91 0.74 -44.14 11.02
C ILE A 91 0.50 -45.50 10.37
N GLY A 92 1.54 -46.27 10.21
CA GLY A 92 1.46 -47.63 9.63
C GLY A 92 2.81 -48.33 9.59
N LYS A 93 2.91 -49.38 8.77
CA LYS A 93 4.12 -50.22 8.64
C LYS A 93 4.58 -50.28 7.20
N ILE A 94 5.91 -50.28 7.00
CA ILE A 94 6.49 -50.57 5.71
C ILE A 94 6.64 -52.05 5.55
N ILE A 95 5.87 -52.65 4.63
CA ILE A 95 5.78 -54.12 4.47
C ILE A 95 6.70 -54.66 3.39
N SER A 96 7.06 -53.85 2.39
CA SER A 96 7.97 -54.30 1.33
C SER A 96 8.79 -53.10 0.77
N LEU A 97 9.93 -53.44 0.19
CA LEU A 97 10.84 -52.47 -0.43
C LEU A 97 11.33 -53.04 -1.76
N LYS A 98 11.11 -52.34 -2.87
CA LYS A 98 11.49 -52.79 -4.23
C LYS A 98 12.20 -51.65 -4.96
N THR A 99 13.26 -51.99 -5.70
CA THR A 99 13.89 -51.06 -6.66
C THR A 99 13.32 -51.33 -8.04
N ILE A 100 12.73 -50.30 -8.66
CA ILE A 100 12.15 -50.42 -10.00
C ILE A 100 13.06 -49.69 -10.98
N GLU A 101 13.53 -50.39 -12.00
CA GLU A 101 14.32 -49.80 -13.10
C GLU A 101 13.37 -49.21 -14.14
N GLN A 102 13.71 -48.01 -14.62
CA GLN A 102 12.97 -47.31 -15.66
C GLN A 102 13.94 -46.89 -16.78
N LYS A 103 13.42 -46.56 -17.97
CA LYS A 103 14.24 -46.12 -19.14
C LYS A 103 15.15 -44.90 -18.82
N ARG A 104 14.86 -44.14 -17.79
CA ARG A 104 15.62 -42.92 -17.37
C ARG A 104 16.00 -42.95 -15.89
N GLY A 105 16.42 -44.09 -15.35
CA GLY A 105 16.91 -44.18 -13.96
C GLY A 105 16.22 -45.24 -13.11
N LYS A 106 16.63 -45.32 -11.84
CA LYS A 106 16.05 -46.25 -10.85
C LYS A 106 15.23 -45.47 -9.84
N ARG A 107 14.11 -46.03 -9.38
CA ARG A 107 13.34 -45.49 -8.25
C ARG A 107 13.19 -46.58 -7.18
N LEU A 108 13.27 -46.16 -5.92
CA LEU A 108 12.98 -47.03 -4.78
C LEU A 108 11.51 -46.86 -4.42
N VAL A 109 10.77 -47.93 -4.29
CA VAL A 109 9.35 -47.97 -3.91
C VAL A 109 9.18 -48.83 -2.70
N ALA A 110 8.56 -48.28 -1.65
CA ALA A 110 8.16 -49.05 -0.46
C ALA A 110 6.63 -49.13 -0.42
N THR A 111 6.10 -50.30 -0.05
CA THR A 111 4.68 -50.46 0.24
C THR A 111 4.45 -50.12 1.71
N PHE A 112 3.65 -49.09 1.95
CA PHE A 112 3.21 -48.69 3.29
C PHE A 112 1.77 -49.16 3.49
N LYS A 113 1.48 -49.72 4.66
CA LYS A 113 0.18 -50.29 5.00
C LYS A 113 -0.25 -49.79 6.38
N ASP A 114 -1.51 -49.37 6.47
CA ASP A 114 -2.24 -49.25 7.74
C ASP A 114 -3.37 -50.30 7.84
N GLU A 115 -4.25 -50.15 8.80
CA GLU A 115 -5.40 -51.05 8.98
C GLU A 115 -6.48 -50.86 7.89
N THR A 116 -6.47 -49.82 7.10
CA THR A 116 -7.51 -49.42 6.13
C THR A 116 -7.11 -49.59 4.68
N GLY A 117 -5.79 -49.68 4.38
CA GLY A 117 -5.34 -49.79 3.00
C GLY A 117 -3.82 -49.90 2.83
N GLN A 118 -3.40 -49.74 1.58
CA GLN A 118 -1.99 -49.70 1.20
C GLN A 118 -1.73 -48.56 0.25
N MET A 119 -0.51 -47.95 0.32
CA MET A 119 -0.04 -46.90 -0.57
C MET A 119 1.46 -47.07 -0.87
N GLU A 120 1.95 -46.39 -1.88
CA GLU A 120 3.36 -46.42 -2.28
C GLU A 120 4.14 -45.21 -1.75
N LEU A 121 5.32 -45.43 -1.19
CA LEU A 121 6.31 -44.39 -0.87
C LEU A 121 7.40 -44.48 -1.91
N VAL A 122 7.76 -43.33 -2.56
CA VAL A 122 8.62 -43.33 -3.74
C VAL A 122 9.82 -42.40 -3.55
N TRP A 123 11.05 -42.91 -3.83
CA TRP A 123 12.26 -42.12 -3.83
C TRP A 123 12.97 -42.16 -5.19
N PHE A 124 13.22 -41.03 -5.74
CA PHE A 124 13.98 -40.85 -6.99
C PHE A 124 15.49 -40.59 -6.72
N GLN A 125 15.82 -40.07 -5.54
CA GLN A 125 17.19 -39.77 -5.10
C GLN A 125 17.46 -40.33 -3.71
N GLY A 126 18.75 -40.52 -3.34
CA GLY A 126 19.15 -40.97 -2.01
C GLY A 126 18.78 -42.43 -1.68
N GLN A 127 18.49 -43.27 -2.66
CA GLN A 127 17.92 -44.61 -2.51
C GLN A 127 18.77 -45.53 -1.62
N LYS A 128 20.10 -45.45 -1.70
CA LYS A 128 21.02 -46.28 -0.93
C LYS A 128 20.87 -46.03 0.58
N TRP A 129 20.92 -44.74 0.93
CA TRP A 129 20.76 -44.31 2.32
C TRP A 129 19.36 -44.64 2.88
N VAL A 130 18.29 -44.42 2.10
CA VAL A 130 16.92 -44.76 2.48
C VAL A 130 16.78 -46.25 2.72
N LYS A 131 17.33 -47.10 1.84
CA LYS A 131 17.29 -48.55 1.97
C LYS A 131 17.99 -49.06 3.23
N GLU A 132 19.08 -48.42 3.63
CA GLU A 132 19.84 -48.77 4.84
C GLU A 132 19.14 -48.29 6.13
N SER A 133 18.37 -47.19 6.08
CA SER A 133 17.71 -46.59 7.24
C SER A 133 16.32 -47.17 7.54
N LEU A 134 15.64 -47.75 6.54
CA LEU A 134 14.28 -48.27 6.72
C LEU A 134 14.26 -49.64 7.35
N LYS A 135 13.44 -49.77 8.41
CA LYS A 135 13.17 -51.08 9.07
C LYS A 135 11.80 -51.57 8.63
N LEU A 136 11.74 -52.79 8.07
CA LEU A 136 10.50 -53.43 7.67
C LEU A 136 9.70 -53.90 8.90
N ASN A 137 8.36 -53.90 8.76
CA ASN A 137 7.39 -54.34 9.76
C ASN A 137 7.43 -53.57 11.09
N THR A 138 8.10 -52.41 11.13
CA THR A 138 8.11 -51.51 12.28
C THR A 138 7.09 -50.42 12.11
N GLU A 139 6.45 -49.96 13.18
CA GLU A 139 5.53 -48.83 13.14
C GLU A 139 6.26 -47.54 12.93
N VAL A 140 5.85 -46.85 11.89
CA VAL A 140 6.43 -45.56 11.47
C VAL A 140 5.33 -44.52 11.27
N VAL A 141 5.71 -43.26 11.48
CA VAL A 141 4.94 -42.11 11.07
C VAL A 141 5.54 -41.62 9.77
N ILE A 142 4.70 -41.50 8.74
CA ILE A 142 5.10 -40.89 7.46
C ILE A 142 4.41 -39.55 7.29
N PHE A 143 5.12 -38.61 6.67
CA PHE A 143 4.58 -37.29 6.35
C PHE A 143 5.05 -36.86 4.95
N GLY A 144 4.14 -36.32 4.14
CA GLY A 144 4.45 -35.83 2.80
C GLY A 144 3.21 -35.48 2.00
N LYS A 145 3.46 -35.00 0.76
CA LYS A 145 2.39 -34.74 -0.20
C LYS A 145 1.86 -36.05 -0.77
N CYS A 146 0.55 -36.21 -0.72
CA CYS A 146 -0.11 -37.39 -1.27
C CYS A 146 -0.69 -37.09 -2.64
N SER A 147 -0.41 -37.92 -3.63
CA SER A 147 -1.00 -37.90 -4.95
C SER A 147 -1.51 -39.31 -5.33
N ALA A 148 -2.47 -39.38 -6.26
CA ALA A 148 -2.96 -40.65 -6.78
C ALA A 148 -2.47 -40.85 -8.22
N PHE A 149 -1.95 -42.03 -8.52
CA PHE A 149 -1.57 -42.44 -9.86
C PHE A 149 -2.10 -43.85 -10.13
N ASN A 150 -2.87 -44.02 -11.22
CA ASN A 150 -3.54 -45.28 -11.56
C ASN A 150 -4.35 -45.89 -10.42
N GLY A 151 -5.04 -45.06 -9.61
CA GLY A 151 -5.86 -45.55 -8.51
C GLY A 151 -5.09 -45.89 -7.22
N ILE A 152 -3.76 -45.81 -7.23
CA ILE A 152 -2.92 -46.05 -6.06
C ILE A 152 -2.41 -44.72 -5.53
N PHE A 153 -2.60 -44.52 -4.21
CA PHE A 153 -1.99 -43.34 -3.56
C PHE A 153 -0.47 -43.52 -3.46
N ASN A 154 0.25 -42.44 -3.76
CA ASN A 154 1.71 -42.40 -3.63
C ASN A 154 2.16 -41.14 -2.91
N MET A 155 3.31 -41.23 -2.22
CA MET A 155 3.94 -40.15 -1.50
C MET A 155 5.42 -40.09 -1.90
N PRO A 156 5.80 -39.10 -2.75
CA PRO A 156 7.18 -38.91 -3.15
C PRO A 156 8.03 -38.35 -2.01
N HIS A 157 9.22 -38.91 -1.79
CA HIS A 157 10.17 -38.47 -0.78
C HIS A 157 9.56 -38.15 0.60
N PRO A 158 8.80 -39.08 1.22
CA PRO A 158 8.21 -38.86 2.53
C PRO A 158 9.26 -38.65 3.62
N GLU A 159 8.93 -37.83 4.62
CA GLU A 159 9.60 -37.91 5.91
C GLU A 159 9.12 -39.14 6.65
N ILE A 160 10.05 -39.93 7.20
CA ILE A 160 9.73 -41.18 7.94
C ILE A 160 10.42 -41.15 9.28
N GLU A 161 9.68 -41.50 10.33
CA GLU A 161 10.17 -41.59 11.69
C GLU A 161 9.59 -42.81 12.39
N LEU A 162 10.35 -43.42 13.29
CA LEU A 162 9.83 -44.49 14.15
C LEU A 162 8.75 -43.90 15.08
N LEU A 163 7.64 -44.59 15.24
CA LEU A 163 6.52 -44.14 16.08
C LEU A 163 6.99 -43.87 17.52
N VAL A 164 7.89 -44.66 18.06
CA VAL A 164 8.44 -44.50 19.40
C VAL A 164 9.25 -43.22 19.53
N GLU A 165 10.10 -42.92 18.54
CA GLU A 165 10.89 -41.67 18.50
C GLU A 165 9.98 -40.44 18.31
N HIS A 166 8.94 -40.60 17.48
CA HIS A 166 7.94 -39.57 17.24
C HIS A 166 7.18 -39.17 18.50
N GLN A 167 6.78 -40.18 19.34
CA GLN A 167 6.06 -39.97 20.60
C GLN A 167 6.95 -39.32 21.68
N GLN A 168 8.26 -39.57 21.67
CA GLN A 168 9.21 -39.00 22.64
C GLN A 168 9.70 -37.61 22.30
N SER A 169 9.54 -37.18 21.05
CA SER A 169 10.01 -35.84 20.63
C SER A 169 9.02 -34.79 21.10
N LEU A 170 9.54 -33.72 21.76
CA LEU A 170 8.81 -32.49 22.08
C LEU A 170 8.44 -31.75 20.78
N ARG A 171 7.48 -32.27 20.03
CA ARG A 171 7.07 -31.64 18.79
C ARG A 171 5.91 -30.68 19.00
N SER A 172 6.06 -29.54 18.39
CA SER A 172 4.99 -28.58 18.21
C SER A 172 3.87 -29.23 17.40
N ALA A 173 2.64 -29.19 17.91
CA ALA A 173 1.45 -29.61 17.19
C ALA A 173 1.31 -28.92 15.83
N MET A 174 1.85 -27.70 15.73
CA MET A 174 1.94 -26.90 14.51
C MET A 174 3.42 -26.70 14.15
N GLN A 175 3.91 -27.46 13.17
CA GLN A 175 5.32 -27.40 12.79
C GLN A 175 5.63 -26.11 12.02
N PRO A 176 6.53 -25.25 12.49
CA PRO A 176 6.93 -24.03 11.79
C PRO A 176 7.74 -24.34 10.53
N ILE A 177 7.48 -23.62 9.45
CA ILE A 177 8.27 -23.62 8.21
C ILE A 177 8.89 -22.26 8.03
N TYR A 178 10.22 -22.22 8.02
CA TYR A 178 10.99 -21.00 7.89
C TYR A 178 11.29 -20.67 6.43
N PRO A 179 11.39 -19.38 6.08
CA PRO A 179 11.88 -18.97 4.77
C PRO A 179 13.29 -19.55 4.50
N SER A 180 13.53 -19.98 3.27
CA SER A 180 14.83 -20.53 2.87
C SER A 180 15.14 -20.13 1.42
N THR A 181 16.43 -20.17 1.05
CA THR A 181 16.90 -19.98 -0.32
C THR A 181 17.41 -21.30 -0.89
N GLU A 182 17.51 -21.40 -2.22
CA GLU A 182 18.10 -22.57 -2.88
C GLU A 182 19.53 -22.80 -2.41
N THR A 183 20.31 -21.74 -2.21
CA THR A 183 21.68 -21.80 -1.71
C THR A 183 21.76 -22.47 -0.34
N LEU A 184 20.88 -22.08 0.60
CA LEU A 184 20.81 -22.69 1.93
C LEU A 184 20.43 -24.16 1.86
N SER A 185 19.39 -24.48 1.09
CA SER A 185 18.90 -25.85 0.91
C SER A 185 19.99 -26.76 0.32
N ASN A 186 20.70 -26.31 -0.73
CA ASN A 186 21.78 -27.05 -1.37
C ASN A 186 23.01 -27.24 -0.46
N ARG A 187 23.22 -26.35 0.51
CA ARG A 187 24.27 -26.42 1.54
C ARG A 187 23.82 -27.14 2.82
N GLY A 188 22.65 -27.79 2.80
CA GLY A 188 22.13 -28.60 3.91
C GLY A 188 21.55 -27.80 5.06
N VAL A 189 21.26 -26.51 4.89
CA VAL A 189 20.52 -25.69 5.87
C VAL A 189 19.02 -25.80 5.56
N THR A 190 18.43 -26.91 5.99
CA THR A 190 17.00 -27.22 5.79
C THR A 190 16.14 -26.72 6.95
N ASN A 191 14.82 -26.80 6.81
CA ASN A 191 13.86 -26.45 7.89
C ASN A 191 14.15 -27.21 9.20
N ARG A 192 14.56 -28.49 9.11
CA ARG A 192 14.94 -29.30 10.28
C ARG A 192 16.16 -28.70 11.02
N VAL A 193 17.09 -28.12 10.29
CA VAL A 193 18.26 -27.45 10.89
C VAL A 193 17.82 -26.19 11.62
N PHE A 194 16.90 -25.38 11.04
CA PHE A 194 16.33 -24.23 11.74
C PHE A 194 15.63 -24.61 13.04
N ILE A 195 14.77 -25.63 13.01
CA ILE A 195 14.10 -26.12 14.23
C ILE A 195 15.13 -26.48 15.30
N LYS A 196 16.19 -27.22 14.96
CA LYS A 196 17.24 -27.56 15.92
C LYS A 196 18.00 -26.34 16.44
N MET A 197 18.23 -25.32 15.62
CA MET A 197 18.83 -24.07 16.09
C MET A 197 17.94 -23.38 17.12
N PHE A 198 16.64 -23.32 16.88
CA PHE A 198 15.68 -22.76 17.83
C PHE A 198 15.59 -23.58 19.11
N GLU A 199 15.54 -24.90 19.04
CA GLU A 199 15.57 -25.79 20.20
C GLU A 199 16.81 -25.52 21.08
N GLN A 200 18.00 -25.42 20.46
CA GLN A 200 19.25 -25.12 21.15
C GLN A 200 19.26 -23.70 21.77
N LEU A 201 18.68 -22.72 21.08
CA LEU A 201 18.60 -21.37 21.59
C LEU A 201 17.62 -21.27 22.76
N PHE A 202 16.42 -21.87 22.64
CA PHE A 202 15.39 -21.82 23.66
C PHE A 202 15.65 -22.76 24.85
N SER A 203 16.60 -23.68 24.76
CA SER A 203 17.06 -24.50 25.91
C SER A 203 17.98 -23.71 26.84
N GLN A 204 18.42 -22.50 26.48
CA GLN A 204 19.31 -21.71 27.33
C GLN A 204 18.50 -21.01 28.43
N PRO A 205 18.81 -21.24 29.71
CA PRO A 205 18.02 -20.72 30.84
C PRO A 205 18.07 -19.19 30.97
N GLU A 206 19.12 -18.57 30.42
CA GLU A 206 19.33 -17.12 30.43
C GLU A 206 18.49 -16.37 29.37
N LEU A 207 17.80 -17.09 28.49
CA LEU A 207 16.99 -16.49 27.45
C LEU A 207 15.73 -15.88 28.03
N ASN A 208 15.70 -14.56 28.07
CA ASN A 208 14.55 -13.77 28.53
C ASN A 208 14.36 -12.53 27.66
N PHE A 209 13.12 -12.15 27.46
CA PHE A 209 12.76 -11.00 26.63
C PHE A 209 12.10 -9.92 27.50
N ILE A 210 12.57 -8.71 27.35
CA ILE A 210 12.00 -7.56 28.05
C ILE A 210 10.56 -7.33 27.55
N GLU A 211 9.62 -7.19 28.48
CA GLU A 211 8.25 -6.80 28.16
C GLU A 211 8.18 -5.29 27.88
N PRO A 212 7.96 -4.86 26.62
CA PRO A 212 7.99 -3.45 26.30
C PRO A 212 6.66 -2.74 26.53
N LEU A 213 5.54 -3.50 26.61
CA LEU A 213 4.22 -2.92 26.78
C LEU A 213 3.86 -2.76 28.24
N PRO A 214 3.19 -1.66 28.62
CA PRO A 214 2.70 -1.47 29.99
C PRO A 214 1.65 -2.52 30.39
N ASP A 215 1.63 -2.91 31.66
CA ASP A 215 0.71 -3.93 32.19
C ASP A 215 -0.76 -3.61 31.94
N TYR A 216 -1.16 -2.35 32.04
CA TYR A 216 -2.55 -1.96 31.77
C TYR A 216 -2.95 -2.27 30.32
N LEU A 217 -2.03 -2.12 29.36
CA LEU A 217 -2.29 -2.39 27.95
C LEU A 217 -2.35 -3.90 27.67
N ILE A 218 -1.48 -4.67 28.33
CA ILE A 218 -1.49 -6.14 28.27
C ILE A 218 -2.82 -6.66 28.79
N ASN A 219 -3.29 -6.15 29.93
CA ASN A 219 -4.55 -6.56 30.55
C ASN A 219 -5.78 -6.12 29.75
N GLU A 220 -5.83 -4.86 29.27
CA GLU A 220 -6.93 -4.32 28.47
C GLU A 220 -7.14 -5.15 27.20
N LEU A 221 -6.06 -5.54 26.53
CA LEU A 221 -6.09 -6.29 25.26
C LEU A 221 -5.96 -7.83 25.46
N LYS A 222 -5.89 -8.31 26.69
CA LYS A 222 -5.70 -9.74 27.02
C LYS A 222 -4.52 -10.37 26.27
N LEU A 223 -3.41 -9.64 26.17
CA LEU A 223 -2.22 -10.09 25.46
C LEU A 223 -1.45 -11.14 26.28
N VAL A 224 -0.85 -12.09 25.60
CA VAL A 224 0.14 -12.98 26.22
C VAL A 224 1.46 -12.22 26.43
N SER A 225 2.25 -12.62 27.44
CA SER A 225 3.57 -12.01 27.71
C SER A 225 4.51 -12.17 26.50
N LYS A 226 5.49 -11.29 26.39
CA LYS A 226 6.50 -11.30 25.33
C LYS A 226 7.23 -12.65 25.24
N ASN A 227 7.65 -13.21 26.39
CA ASN A 227 8.31 -14.51 26.45
C ASN A 227 7.42 -15.63 25.90
N LYS A 228 6.14 -15.67 26.31
CA LYS A 228 5.20 -16.68 25.84
C LYS A 228 4.89 -16.50 24.34
N ALA A 229 4.78 -15.29 23.85
CA ALA A 229 4.53 -15.00 22.46
C ALA A 229 5.70 -15.48 21.55
N ILE A 230 6.94 -15.12 21.92
CA ILE A 230 8.13 -15.53 21.16
C ILE A 230 8.32 -17.04 21.22
N PHE A 231 8.07 -17.67 22.37
CA PHE A 231 8.12 -19.13 22.45
C PHE A 231 7.07 -19.78 21.57
N ASN A 232 5.80 -19.37 21.66
CA ASN A 232 4.70 -19.99 20.96
C ASN A 232 4.69 -19.71 19.43
N ILE A 233 5.38 -18.69 18.93
CA ILE A 233 5.54 -18.46 17.49
C ILE A 233 6.47 -19.51 16.87
N HIS A 234 7.47 -20.02 17.62
CA HIS A 234 8.41 -21.02 17.16
C HIS A 234 8.00 -22.45 17.56
N PHE A 235 7.31 -22.64 18.70
CA PHE A 235 6.88 -23.91 19.26
C PHE A 235 5.41 -23.88 19.71
N PRO A 236 4.45 -23.63 18.82
CA PRO A 236 3.04 -23.56 19.21
C PRO A 236 2.51 -24.95 19.59
N LYS A 237 1.84 -25.04 20.73
CA LYS A 237 1.19 -26.27 21.20
C LYS A 237 -0.20 -26.48 20.60
N SER A 238 -0.83 -25.39 20.18
CA SER A 238 -2.16 -25.39 19.57
C SER A 238 -2.30 -24.25 18.56
N SER A 239 -3.32 -24.31 17.71
CA SER A 239 -3.67 -23.20 16.80
C SER A 239 -4.08 -21.94 17.57
N GLU A 240 -4.68 -22.09 18.75
CA GLU A 240 -5.07 -20.98 19.60
C GLU A 240 -3.85 -20.28 20.22
N ASP A 241 -2.86 -21.02 20.72
CA ASP A 241 -1.59 -20.46 21.22
C ASP A 241 -0.83 -19.72 20.12
N LEU A 242 -0.83 -20.29 18.91
CA LEU A 242 -0.23 -19.65 17.74
C LEU A 242 -0.94 -18.32 17.40
N ALA A 243 -2.27 -18.33 17.35
CA ALA A 243 -3.05 -17.13 17.05
C ALA A 243 -2.81 -16.02 18.08
N LYS A 244 -2.77 -16.35 19.37
CA LYS A 244 -2.46 -15.40 20.46
C LYS A 244 -1.04 -14.84 20.35
N ALA A 245 -0.06 -15.69 20.00
CA ALA A 245 1.33 -15.27 19.79
C ALA A 245 1.46 -14.35 18.57
N GLN A 246 0.84 -14.70 17.45
CA GLN A 246 0.82 -13.87 16.25
C GLN A 246 0.17 -12.52 16.52
N PHE A 247 -1.01 -12.50 17.14
CA PHE A 247 -1.70 -11.24 17.48
C PHE A 247 -0.82 -10.35 18.36
N ARG A 248 -0.20 -10.92 19.42
CA ARG A 248 0.69 -10.18 20.32
C ARG A 248 1.88 -9.55 19.59
N LEU A 249 2.58 -10.32 18.76
CA LEU A 249 3.78 -9.84 18.07
C LEU A 249 3.45 -8.85 16.96
N LYS A 250 2.37 -9.07 16.20
CA LYS A 250 1.87 -8.14 15.19
C LYS A 250 1.41 -6.82 15.80
N PHE A 251 0.65 -6.88 16.91
CA PHE A 251 0.23 -5.69 17.63
C PHE A 251 1.43 -4.88 18.11
N GLU A 252 2.42 -5.53 18.73
CA GLU A 252 3.62 -4.84 19.21
C GLU A 252 4.39 -4.15 18.08
N GLU A 253 4.64 -4.86 16.97
CA GLU A 253 5.34 -4.31 15.81
C GLU A 253 4.61 -3.07 15.27
N LEU A 254 3.31 -3.19 15.04
CA LEU A 254 2.48 -2.10 14.52
C LEU A 254 2.33 -0.94 15.54
N PHE A 255 2.24 -1.24 16.84
CA PHE A 255 2.17 -0.24 17.90
C PHE A 255 3.43 0.64 17.94
N PHE A 256 4.62 0.06 17.89
CA PHE A 256 5.86 0.82 17.85
C PHE A 256 6.00 1.66 16.59
N ILE A 257 5.59 1.15 15.44
CA ILE A 257 5.56 1.91 14.19
C ILE A 257 4.61 3.11 14.32
N GLN A 258 3.41 2.92 14.84
CA GLN A 258 2.47 4.02 15.05
C GLN A 258 2.99 5.03 16.07
N MET A 259 3.61 4.58 17.16
CA MET A 259 4.29 5.45 18.12
C MET A 259 5.34 6.35 17.45
N GLN A 260 6.16 5.79 16.55
CA GLN A 260 7.19 6.54 15.83
C GLN A 260 6.57 7.58 14.87
N LEU A 261 5.57 7.17 14.09
CA LEU A 261 4.91 8.05 13.11
C LEU A 261 4.18 9.21 13.81
N ILE A 262 3.43 8.92 14.88
CA ILE A 262 2.70 9.93 15.64
C ILE A 262 3.69 10.88 16.33
N THR A 263 4.75 10.36 16.95
CA THR A 263 5.79 11.19 17.60
C THR A 263 6.47 12.11 16.58
N LYS A 264 6.79 11.60 15.38
CA LYS A 264 7.37 12.42 14.29
C LYS A 264 6.42 13.55 13.89
N ASN A 265 5.12 13.27 13.74
CA ASN A 265 4.12 14.29 13.41
C ASN A 265 4.00 15.33 14.54
N LEU A 266 3.96 14.91 15.81
CA LEU A 266 3.93 15.81 16.96
C LEU A 266 5.16 16.73 17.01
N ILE A 267 6.35 16.19 16.75
CA ILE A 267 7.60 16.96 16.70
C ILE A 267 7.55 17.95 15.56
N HIS A 268 7.10 17.54 14.38
CA HIS A 268 6.95 18.43 13.22
C HIS A 268 6.01 19.60 13.55
N LYS A 269 4.82 19.33 14.10
CA LYS A 269 3.86 20.36 14.53
C LYS A 269 4.41 21.31 15.58
N HIS A 270 5.32 20.83 16.44
CA HIS A 270 5.94 21.69 17.45
C HIS A 270 7.10 22.55 16.92
N LYS A 271 7.92 21.99 16.04
CA LYS A 271 9.11 22.67 15.50
C LYS A 271 8.77 23.69 14.41
N ILE A 272 7.83 23.34 13.53
CA ILE A 272 7.48 24.16 12.37
C ILE A 272 6.24 25.00 12.70
N LYS A 273 6.47 26.29 12.94
CA LYS A 273 5.39 27.25 13.11
C LYS A 273 4.74 27.55 11.75
N GLY A 274 3.42 27.72 11.76
CA GLY A 274 2.63 28.13 10.61
C GLY A 274 1.99 29.49 10.87
N HIS A 275 1.44 30.08 9.83
CA HIS A 275 0.58 31.25 9.96
C HIS A 275 -0.74 30.84 10.62
N GLN A 276 -1.25 31.66 11.53
CA GLN A 276 -2.57 31.40 12.13
C GLN A 276 -3.66 32.13 11.34
N PHE A 277 -4.57 31.38 10.74
CA PHE A 277 -5.74 31.93 10.08
C PHE A 277 -6.92 31.95 11.07
N THR A 278 -7.09 33.09 11.72
CA THR A 278 -8.09 33.24 12.79
C THR A 278 -9.46 33.67 12.28
N SER A 279 -9.50 34.29 11.09
CA SER A 279 -10.70 34.90 10.52
C SER A 279 -11.32 34.05 9.43
N VAL A 280 -12.65 33.98 9.40
CA VAL A 280 -13.45 33.60 8.25
C VAL A 280 -14.10 34.88 7.77
N GLY A 281 -13.55 35.43 6.69
CA GLY A 281 -13.91 36.79 6.24
C GLY A 281 -14.90 36.80 5.09
N THR A 282 -14.84 37.87 4.31
CA THR A 282 -15.82 38.18 3.26
C THR A 282 -15.74 37.18 2.09
N TYR A 283 -14.53 36.86 1.63
CA TYR A 283 -14.39 35.95 0.46
C TYR A 283 -14.98 34.58 0.69
N PHE A 284 -14.70 33.99 1.86
CA PHE A 284 -15.24 32.67 2.18
C PHE A 284 -16.78 32.69 2.35
N ASN A 285 -17.29 33.66 3.13
CA ASN A 285 -18.72 33.74 3.43
C ASN A 285 -19.54 34.08 2.19
N GLU A 286 -19.09 35.02 1.37
CA GLU A 286 -19.76 35.41 0.14
C GLU A 286 -19.82 34.27 -0.86
N PHE A 287 -18.69 33.58 -1.07
CA PHE A 287 -18.65 32.42 -1.93
C PHE A 287 -19.61 31.31 -1.44
N TYR A 288 -19.53 31.00 -0.14
CA TYR A 288 -20.37 29.94 0.45
C TYR A 288 -21.85 30.23 0.35
N SER A 289 -22.28 31.48 0.59
CA SER A 289 -23.69 31.85 0.63
C SER A 289 -24.29 32.16 -0.74
N ASN A 290 -23.51 32.74 -1.66
CA ASN A 290 -24.06 33.33 -2.88
C ASN A 290 -23.54 32.73 -4.19
N HIS A 291 -22.37 32.10 -4.18
CA HIS A 291 -21.69 31.69 -5.42
C HIS A 291 -21.33 30.19 -5.48
N LEU A 292 -21.68 29.43 -4.43
CA LEU A 292 -21.47 27.98 -4.44
C LEU A 292 -22.48 27.33 -5.40
N PRO A 293 -22.04 26.61 -6.44
CA PRO A 293 -22.94 26.10 -7.48
C PRO A 293 -23.77 24.89 -7.05
N PHE A 294 -23.53 24.35 -5.84
CA PHE A 294 -24.23 23.20 -5.26
C PHE A 294 -24.01 23.11 -3.75
N ASP A 295 -24.88 22.44 -3.04
CA ASP A 295 -24.71 22.18 -1.62
C ASP A 295 -23.54 21.25 -1.35
N LEU A 296 -22.73 21.61 -0.33
CA LEU A 296 -21.64 20.75 0.11
C LEU A 296 -22.18 19.49 0.80
N THR A 297 -21.56 18.35 0.52
CA THR A 297 -21.81 17.11 1.27
C THR A 297 -21.36 17.23 2.72
N ASN A 298 -21.84 16.33 3.59
CA ASN A 298 -21.40 16.31 5.00
C ASN A 298 -19.90 16.01 5.12
N ALA A 299 -19.37 15.16 4.24
CA ALA A 299 -17.94 14.86 4.17
C ALA A 299 -17.11 16.11 3.81
N GLN A 300 -17.55 16.90 2.82
CA GLN A 300 -16.86 18.15 2.45
C GLN A 300 -16.90 19.18 3.58
N LYS A 301 -18.06 19.36 4.24
CA LYS A 301 -18.20 20.24 5.41
C LYS A 301 -17.29 19.79 6.58
N ARG A 302 -17.22 18.48 6.86
CA ARG A 302 -16.31 17.92 7.87
C ARG A 302 -14.87 18.24 7.55
N VAL A 303 -14.43 17.98 6.33
CA VAL A 303 -13.06 18.21 5.87
C VAL A 303 -12.67 19.69 5.93
N LEU A 304 -13.54 20.59 5.48
CA LEU A 304 -13.31 22.03 5.60
C LEU A 304 -13.15 22.48 7.05
N LYS A 305 -13.94 21.90 7.97
CA LYS A 305 -13.79 22.17 9.41
C LYS A 305 -12.46 21.68 9.95
N GLU A 306 -11.99 20.50 9.52
CA GLU A 306 -10.68 19.96 9.88
C GLU A 306 -9.54 20.86 9.38
N ILE A 307 -9.59 21.29 8.11
CA ILE A 307 -8.60 22.18 7.48
C ILE A 307 -8.59 23.54 8.22
N ARG A 308 -9.75 24.13 8.47
CA ARG A 308 -9.89 25.40 9.21
C ARG A 308 -9.28 25.29 10.61
N ASN A 309 -9.57 24.21 11.32
CA ASN A 309 -9.02 23.99 12.67
C ASN A 309 -7.48 23.92 12.63
N ASP A 310 -6.92 23.23 11.64
CA ASP A 310 -5.47 23.12 11.51
C ASP A 310 -4.82 24.46 11.15
N MET A 311 -5.39 25.20 10.20
CA MET A 311 -4.86 26.52 9.81
C MET A 311 -5.04 27.58 10.91
N GLY A 312 -5.99 27.39 11.82
CA GLY A 312 -6.19 28.23 12.99
C GLY A 312 -5.20 27.97 14.14
N ASN A 313 -4.42 26.89 14.07
CA ASN A 313 -3.39 26.56 15.07
C ASN A 313 -2.04 27.21 14.72
N PRO A 314 -1.15 27.45 15.71
CA PRO A 314 0.18 28.01 15.46
C PRO A 314 1.15 27.07 14.73
N ALA A 315 0.77 25.82 14.48
CA ALA A 315 1.57 24.83 13.75
C ALA A 315 1.27 24.89 12.26
N GLN A 316 2.27 24.62 11.42
CA GLN A 316 2.05 24.44 10.00
C GLN A 316 1.09 23.26 9.75
N MET A 317 0.01 23.48 9.00
CA MET A 317 -0.81 22.40 8.48
C MET A 317 -0.06 21.66 7.37
N ASN A 318 0.02 20.35 7.47
CA ASN A 318 0.49 19.47 6.41
C ASN A 318 -0.51 18.32 6.29
N ARG A 319 -1.46 18.42 5.34
CA ARG A 319 -2.66 17.56 5.28
C ARG A 319 -2.83 16.93 3.91
N LEU A 320 -3.16 15.63 3.91
CA LEU A 320 -3.58 14.88 2.71
C LEU A 320 -5.10 14.83 2.63
N LEU A 321 -5.64 15.37 1.55
CA LEU A 321 -7.05 15.28 1.18
C LEU A 321 -7.25 14.17 0.16
N GLN A 322 -7.89 13.11 0.59
CA GLN A 322 -8.27 11.99 -0.26
C GLN A 322 -9.74 12.04 -0.62
N GLY A 323 -10.07 11.61 -1.82
CA GLY A 323 -11.44 11.45 -2.27
C GLY A 323 -11.46 10.92 -3.69
N ASP A 324 -12.51 10.24 -4.03
CA ASP A 324 -12.69 9.68 -5.36
C ASP A 324 -12.69 10.74 -6.46
N VAL A 325 -12.55 10.32 -7.72
CA VAL A 325 -12.66 11.23 -8.87
C VAL A 325 -14.06 11.89 -8.86
N GLY A 326 -14.06 13.22 -8.85
CA GLY A 326 -15.30 14.01 -8.80
C GLY A 326 -15.97 14.10 -7.42
N SER A 327 -15.29 13.77 -6.32
CA SER A 327 -15.77 13.99 -4.95
C SER A 327 -15.80 15.47 -4.52
N GLY A 328 -15.35 16.39 -5.39
CA GLY A 328 -15.35 17.84 -5.11
C GLY A 328 -14.12 18.35 -4.36
N LYS A 329 -12.99 17.68 -4.44
CA LYS A 329 -11.71 18.14 -3.85
C LYS A 329 -11.34 19.55 -4.27
N THR A 330 -11.60 19.94 -5.52
CA THR A 330 -11.28 21.25 -6.07
C THR A 330 -12.07 22.37 -5.38
N ILE A 331 -13.33 22.14 -5.00
CA ILE A 331 -14.13 23.12 -4.23
C ILE A 331 -13.58 23.26 -2.81
N VAL A 332 -13.19 22.17 -2.16
CA VAL A 332 -12.55 22.23 -0.84
C VAL A 332 -11.22 22.99 -0.92
N ALA A 333 -10.45 22.79 -2.01
CA ALA A 333 -9.22 23.52 -2.27
C ALA A 333 -9.49 25.02 -2.43
N LEU A 334 -10.48 25.42 -3.25
CA LEU A 334 -10.85 26.82 -3.43
C LEU A 334 -11.26 27.47 -2.11
N MET A 335 -12.17 26.85 -1.37
CA MET A 335 -12.64 27.38 -0.08
C MET A 335 -11.48 27.50 0.94
N SER A 336 -10.51 26.59 0.89
CA SER A 336 -9.29 26.71 1.71
C SER A 336 -8.40 27.86 1.27
N MET A 337 -8.31 28.14 -0.04
CA MET A 337 -7.60 29.32 -0.56
C MET A 337 -8.31 30.62 -0.14
N LEU A 338 -9.65 30.67 -0.19
CA LEU A 338 -10.41 31.83 0.27
C LEU A 338 -10.18 32.13 1.75
N LEU A 339 -10.05 31.10 2.61
CA LEU A 339 -9.64 31.29 4.02
C LEU A 339 -8.24 31.93 4.12
N ALA A 340 -7.29 31.57 3.26
CA ALA A 340 -5.98 32.19 3.26
C ALA A 340 -6.06 33.68 2.85
N LEU A 341 -6.86 33.97 1.81
CA LEU A 341 -7.07 35.34 1.35
C LEU A 341 -7.75 36.25 2.39
N ASP A 342 -8.76 35.69 3.11
CA ASP A 342 -9.43 36.39 4.21
C ASP A 342 -8.48 36.78 5.36
N ASN A 343 -7.35 36.10 5.48
CA ASN A 343 -6.31 36.39 6.47
C ASN A 343 -5.12 37.17 5.89
N GLY A 344 -5.24 37.72 4.67
CA GLY A 344 -4.23 38.59 4.03
C GLY A 344 -3.05 37.81 3.41
N PHE A 345 -3.21 36.53 3.12
CA PHE A 345 -2.18 35.70 2.51
C PHE A 345 -2.53 35.34 1.06
N GLN A 346 -1.51 35.12 0.26
CA GLN A 346 -1.62 34.56 -1.08
C GLN A 346 -1.72 33.02 -1.02
N ALA A 347 -2.28 32.44 -2.07
CA ALA A 347 -2.34 30.97 -2.22
C ALA A 347 -1.78 30.51 -3.57
N CYS A 348 -1.29 29.27 -3.64
CA CYS A 348 -0.93 28.66 -4.91
C CYS A 348 -1.47 27.22 -5.03
N LEU A 349 -1.72 26.81 -6.29
CA LEU A 349 -2.10 25.45 -6.63
C LEU A 349 -1.13 24.89 -7.67
N MET A 350 -0.47 23.79 -7.33
CA MET A 350 0.48 23.11 -8.20
C MET A 350 -0.13 21.82 -8.76
N ALA A 351 -0.14 21.68 -10.08
CA ALA A 351 -0.60 20.52 -10.80
C ALA A 351 0.56 19.83 -11.55
N PRO A 352 0.51 18.50 -11.78
CA PRO A 352 1.62 17.75 -12.39
C PRO A 352 1.81 18.03 -13.87
N THR A 353 0.79 18.48 -14.57
CA THR A 353 0.81 18.74 -16.03
C THR A 353 0.21 20.09 -16.38
N GLU A 354 0.61 20.65 -17.53
CA GLU A 354 0.06 21.92 -18.03
C GLU A 354 -1.44 21.82 -18.32
N ILE A 355 -1.90 20.70 -18.84
CA ILE A 355 -3.32 20.43 -19.13
C ILE A 355 -4.14 20.55 -17.84
N LEU A 356 -3.69 19.88 -16.78
CA LEU A 356 -4.40 19.90 -15.50
C LEU A 356 -4.33 21.30 -14.84
N ALA A 357 -3.17 21.95 -14.91
CA ALA A 357 -3.01 23.33 -14.42
C ALA A 357 -3.97 24.30 -15.14
N ASN A 358 -4.10 24.17 -16.47
CA ASN A 358 -5.01 24.98 -17.27
C ASN A 358 -6.49 24.70 -16.92
N GLN A 359 -6.86 23.45 -16.70
CA GLN A 359 -8.21 23.12 -16.25
C GLN A 359 -8.56 23.71 -14.88
N HIS A 360 -7.64 23.58 -13.91
CA HIS A 360 -7.82 24.23 -12.62
C HIS A 360 -7.93 25.76 -12.77
N PHE A 361 -7.11 26.35 -13.65
CA PHE A 361 -7.15 27.79 -13.90
C PHE A 361 -8.50 28.23 -14.45
N ILE A 362 -9.03 27.57 -15.49
CA ILE A 362 -10.32 27.91 -16.08
C ILE A 362 -11.44 27.75 -15.05
N GLY A 363 -11.56 26.56 -14.43
CA GLY A 363 -12.66 26.27 -13.51
C GLY A 363 -12.64 27.12 -12.23
N LEU A 364 -11.43 27.40 -11.68
CA LEU A 364 -11.32 28.23 -10.49
C LEU A 364 -11.51 29.71 -10.81
N SER A 365 -11.06 30.16 -12.00
CA SER A 365 -11.29 31.57 -12.44
C SER A 365 -12.77 31.86 -12.62
N GLU A 366 -13.53 30.95 -13.25
CA GLU A 366 -14.99 31.11 -13.40
C GLU A 366 -15.69 31.26 -12.03
N LEU A 367 -15.31 30.47 -11.04
CA LEU A 367 -15.86 30.55 -9.69
C LEU A 367 -15.40 31.78 -8.89
N ALA A 368 -14.24 32.35 -9.24
CA ALA A 368 -13.64 33.47 -8.52
C ALA A 368 -13.97 34.86 -9.12
N ILE A 369 -14.48 34.92 -10.36
CA ILE A 369 -14.90 36.16 -11.02
C ILE A 369 -15.86 37.00 -10.15
N PRO A 370 -16.92 36.40 -9.55
CA PRO A 370 -17.85 37.19 -8.74
C PRO A 370 -17.23 37.80 -7.49
N LEU A 371 -16.11 37.25 -7.02
CA LEU A 371 -15.38 37.71 -5.85
C LEU A 371 -14.29 38.80 -6.20
N GLY A 372 -14.11 39.13 -7.47
CA GLY A 372 -13.09 40.07 -7.91
C GLY A 372 -11.64 39.60 -7.70
N LEU A 373 -11.41 38.28 -7.63
CA LEU A 373 -10.08 37.73 -7.35
C LEU A 373 -9.19 37.71 -8.59
N ASN A 374 -7.93 38.10 -8.42
CA ASN A 374 -6.90 37.99 -9.46
C ASN A 374 -6.25 36.60 -9.39
N ILE A 375 -6.50 35.78 -10.43
CA ILE A 375 -5.93 34.43 -10.57
C ILE A 375 -5.14 34.39 -11.88
N LYS A 376 -3.93 33.81 -11.84
CA LYS A 376 -3.10 33.65 -13.05
C LYS A 376 -2.53 32.24 -13.14
N LEU A 377 -2.16 31.89 -14.39
CA LEU A 377 -1.56 30.58 -14.73
C LEU A 377 -0.07 30.78 -15.06
N LEU A 378 0.79 29.94 -14.46
CA LEU A 378 2.23 29.91 -14.74
C LEU A 378 2.65 28.45 -15.09
N THR A 379 2.93 28.23 -16.38
CA THR A 379 3.42 26.95 -16.91
C THR A 379 4.69 27.16 -17.73
N GLY A 380 5.30 26.08 -18.23
CA GLY A 380 6.47 26.14 -19.10
C GLY A 380 6.23 26.94 -20.39
N SER A 381 5.00 26.89 -20.94
CA SER A 381 4.60 27.53 -22.22
C SER A 381 4.27 29.00 -22.11
N VAL A 382 4.18 29.58 -20.89
CA VAL A 382 3.85 31.01 -20.71
C VAL A 382 4.98 31.92 -21.21
N LYS A 383 4.63 32.89 -22.08
CA LYS A 383 5.58 33.82 -22.69
C LYS A 383 6.30 34.69 -21.65
N ILE A 384 7.57 35.02 -21.92
CA ILE A 384 8.44 35.80 -21.00
C ILE A 384 7.80 37.10 -20.53
N ALA A 385 7.16 37.85 -21.44
CA ALA A 385 6.49 39.10 -21.10
C ALA A 385 5.36 38.90 -20.07
N GLN A 386 4.56 37.85 -20.22
CA GLN A 386 3.49 37.52 -19.27
C GLN A 386 4.06 37.04 -17.94
N ARG A 387 5.15 36.26 -17.96
CA ARG A 387 5.83 35.80 -16.73
C ARG A 387 6.30 36.98 -15.89
N ARG A 388 6.83 38.03 -16.55
CA ARG A 388 7.28 39.25 -15.86
C ARG A 388 6.13 39.92 -15.11
N ILE A 389 4.98 40.09 -15.75
CA ILE A 389 3.78 40.67 -15.12
C ILE A 389 3.33 39.83 -13.94
N ILE A 390 3.32 38.49 -14.09
CA ILE A 390 2.94 37.56 -13.00
C ILE A 390 3.89 37.73 -11.80
N HIS A 391 5.21 37.84 -12.04
CA HIS A 391 6.19 38.01 -10.97
C HIS A 391 6.01 39.36 -10.25
N GLU A 392 5.79 40.43 -10.98
CA GLU A 392 5.54 41.76 -10.42
C GLU A 392 4.26 41.76 -9.55
N GLU A 393 3.19 41.20 -10.03
CA GLU A 393 1.92 41.11 -9.28
C GLU A 393 2.01 40.16 -8.06
N LEU A 394 2.84 39.10 -8.10
CA LEU A 394 3.10 38.27 -6.94
C LEU A 394 3.87 39.01 -5.85
N GLU A 395 4.94 39.75 -6.26
CA GLU A 395 5.79 40.48 -5.31
C GLU A 395 5.08 41.70 -4.68
N ASN A 396 4.22 42.37 -5.41
CA ASN A 396 3.43 43.46 -4.87
C ASN A 396 2.18 43.04 -4.11
N GLY A 397 1.73 41.76 -4.30
CA GLY A 397 0.59 41.13 -3.63
C GLY A 397 -0.76 41.38 -4.29
N SER A 398 -0.83 41.95 -5.49
CA SER A 398 -2.06 42.15 -6.27
C SER A 398 -2.57 40.82 -6.90
N LEU A 399 -1.69 39.85 -7.10
CA LEU A 399 -2.08 38.51 -7.51
C LEU A 399 -2.45 37.67 -6.28
N HIS A 400 -3.70 37.23 -6.20
CA HIS A 400 -4.25 36.49 -5.07
C HIS A 400 -3.93 35.00 -5.12
N ILE A 401 -4.13 34.37 -6.28
CA ILE A 401 -3.94 32.91 -6.46
C ILE A 401 -3.08 32.66 -7.71
N LEU A 402 -2.00 31.91 -7.55
CA LEU A 402 -1.19 31.45 -8.66
C LEU A 402 -1.39 29.94 -8.88
N ILE A 403 -1.81 29.58 -10.09
CA ILE A 403 -1.96 28.16 -10.50
C ILE A 403 -0.84 27.82 -11.48
N GLY A 404 -0.26 26.64 -11.41
CA GLY A 404 0.75 26.23 -12.38
C GLY A 404 1.33 24.85 -12.16
N THR A 405 2.44 24.58 -12.83
CA THR A 405 3.18 23.34 -12.74
C THR A 405 4.43 23.50 -11.86
N HIS A 406 5.44 22.65 -12.06
CA HIS A 406 6.75 22.80 -11.40
C HIS A 406 7.40 24.19 -11.59
N ALA A 407 6.94 24.98 -12.55
CA ALA A 407 7.39 26.36 -12.74
C ALA A 407 7.19 27.21 -11.48
N LEU A 408 6.22 26.90 -10.60
CA LEU A 408 6.03 27.58 -9.32
C LEU A 408 7.22 27.40 -8.37
N LEU A 409 8.04 26.35 -8.57
CA LEU A 409 9.19 26.05 -7.72
C LEU A 409 10.45 26.84 -8.09
N GLU A 410 10.44 27.51 -9.25
CA GLU A 410 11.58 28.35 -9.71
C GLU A 410 11.91 29.45 -8.69
N ASP A 411 13.18 29.69 -8.44
CA ASP A 411 13.63 30.71 -7.44
C ASP A 411 13.18 32.13 -7.76
N LYS A 412 12.94 32.40 -9.05
CA LYS A 412 12.42 33.70 -9.53
C LYS A 412 10.96 33.98 -9.15
N VAL A 413 10.21 32.92 -8.80
CA VAL A 413 8.81 33.05 -8.35
C VAL A 413 8.81 33.41 -6.87
N LYS A 414 8.62 34.67 -6.56
CA LYS A 414 8.59 35.20 -5.20
C LYS A 414 7.20 35.70 -4.86
N PHE A 415 6.65 35.22 -3.77
CA PHE A 415 5.37 35.67 -3.22
C PHE A 415 5.63 36.79 -2.19
N LYS A 416 4.75 37.77 -2.12
CA LYS A 416 4.77 38.74 -1.04
C LYS A 416 4.50 38.09 0.31
N ASN A 417 3.48 37.19 0.37
CA ASN A 417 3.06 36.54 1.60
C ASN A 417 2.30 35.25 1.29
N LEU A 418 3.00 34.15 0.93
CA LEU A 418 2.37 32.86 0.66
C LEU A 418 1.92 32.19 1.96
N GLY A 419 0.60 31.99 2.15
CA GLY A 419 0.05 31.33 3.33
C GLY A 419 -0.41 29.90 3.11
N LEU A 420 -0.85 29.54 1.89
CA LEU A 420 -1.34 28.21 1.55
C LEU A 420 -0.79 27.73 0.21
N ALA A 421 -0.21 26.54 0.21
CA ALA A 421 0.20 25.82 -0.99
C ALA A 421 -0.62 24.54 -1.14
N ILE A 422 -1.26 24.38 -2.31
CA ILE A 422 -2.04 23.19 -2.64
C ILE A 422 -1.28 22.40 -3.71
N ILE A 423 -1.17 21.08 -3.54
CA ILE A 423 -0.48 20.16 -4.45
C ILE A 423 -1.49 19.12 -4.91
N ASP A 424 -1.78 19.06 -6.19
CA ASP A 424 -2.66 18.05 -6.77
C ASP A 424 -1.86 16.85 -7.29
N GLU A 425 -2.38 15.62 -7.11
CA GLU A 425 -1.77 14.36 -7.53
C GLU A 425 -0.35 14.14 -6.98
N GLN A 426 -0.22 14.10 -5.66
CA GLN A 426 1.05 14.00 -4.92
C GLN A 426 2.02 12.94 -5.42
N HIS A 427 1.52 11.77 -5.85
CA HIS A 427 2.35 10.63 -6.26
C HIS A 427 3.29 10.95 -7.43
N ARG A 428 3.09 12.07 -8.12
CA ARG A 428 3.93 12.58 -9.21
C ARG A 428 4.98 13.61 -8.75
N PHE A 429 5.01 13.97 -7.46
CA PHE A 429 5.96 14.94 -6.90
C PHE A 429 6.84 14.33 -5.80
N GLY A 430 8.16 14.51 -5.90
CA GLY A 430 9.12 14.07 -4.89
C GLY A 430 9.09 14.90 -3.60
N VAL A 431 9.63 14.35 -2.51
CA VAL A 431 9.77 15.03 -1.20
C VAL A 431 10.59 16.32 -1.34
N GLU A 432 11.60 16.33 -2.20
CA GLU A 432 12.48 17.47 -2.46
C GLU A 432 11.75 18.66 -3.09
N GLN A 433 10.78 18.40 -3.97
CA GLN A 433 9.97 19.45 -4.59
C GLN A 433 9.04 20.14 -3.59
N ARG A 434 8.48 19.36 -2.63
CA ARG A 434 7.67 19.92 -1.53
C ARG A 434 8.50 20.82 -0.62
N SER A 435 9.75 20.44 -0.33
CA SER A 435 10.63 21.23 0.52
C SER A 435 10.97 22.60 -0.06
N LYS A 436 10.97 22.75 -1.40
CA LYS A 436 11.16 24.04 -2.08
C LYS A 436 9.99 25.00 -1.85
N LEU A 437 8.76 24.50 -1.78
CA LEU A 437 7.59 25.33 -1.44
C LEU A 437 7.66 25.89 -0.03
N TRP A 438 8.21 25.14 0.93
CA TRP A 438 8.36 25.61 2.31
C TRP A 438 9.31 26.81 2.43
N LYS A 439 10.27 26.93 1.51
CA LYS A 439 11.25 28.03 1.48
C LYS A 439 10.75 29.30 0.77
N LYS A 440 9.54 29.28 0.24
CA LYS A 440 8.95 30.44 -0.50
C LYS A 440 8.48 31.57 0.42
N ASN A 441 8.42 31.34 1.72
CA ASN A 441 8.13 32.38 2.72
C ASN A 441 9.04 32.20 3.94
N THR A 442 9.23 33.25 4.75
CA THR A 442 9.98 33.21 6.02
C THR A 442 9.34 32.23 7.04
N VAL A 443 8.02 32.25 7.13
CA VAL A 443 7.25 31.23 7.82
C VAL A 443 6.68 30.27 6.77
N PRO A 444 6.92 28.97 6.86
CA PRO A 444 6.43 28.03 5.87
C PRO A 444 4.91 28.10 5.68
N PRO A 445 4.41 28.10 4.43
CA PRO A 445 2.98 28.09 4.16
C PRO A 445 2.35 26.79 4.66
N HIS A 446 1.05 26.79 4.93
CA HIS A 446 0.26 25.58 5.08
C HIS A 446 0.30 24.77 3.78
N VAL A 447 0.29 23.45 3.88
CA VAL A 447 0.31 22.55 2.73
C VAL A 447 -0.90 21.65 2.74
N LEU A 448 -1.67 21.71 1.66
CA LEU A 448 -2.77 20.77 1.39
C LEU A 448 -2.42 19.93 0.16
N VAL A 449 -2.26 18.66 0.36
CA VAL A 449 -1.97 17.69 -0.71
C VAL A 449 -3.25 17.00 -1.10
N MET A 450 -3.56 16.91 -2.39
CA MET A 450 -4.74 16.24 -2.89
C MET A 450 -4.36 14.99 -3.69
N THR A 451 -5.20 13.96 -3.64
CA THR A 451 -5.08 12.80 -4.52
C THR A 451 -6.46 12.29 -4.93
N ALA A 452 -6.60 11.92 -6.20
CA ALA A 452 -7.79 11.26 -6.74
C ALA A 452 -7.67 9.73 -6.70
N THR A 453 -6.49 9.19 -6.38
CA THR A 453 -6.34 7.77 -6.08
C THR A 453 -6.71 7.53 -4.63
N PRO A 454 -7.83 6.85 -4.34
CA PRO A 454 -8.08 6.41 -3.00
C PRO A 454 -6.95 5.48 -2.54
N ILE A 455 -6.35 5.80 -1.42
CA ILE A 455 -5.36 4.93 -0.75
C ILE A 455 -6.10 4.39 0.47
N PRO A 456 -6.07 3.07 0.72
CA PRO A 456 -6.68 2.53 1.92
C PRO A 456 -6.27 3.34 3.14
N ARG A 457 -7.25 3.75 3.96
CA ARG A 457 -7.04 4.70 5.07
C ARG A 457 -5.91 4.26 6.00
N THR A 458 -5.84 2.97 6.28
CA THR A 458 -4.81 2.35 7.12
C THR A 458 -3.42 2.44 6.50
N LEU A 459 -3.31 2.18 5.20
CA LEU A 459 -2.05 2.29 4.46
C LEU A 459 -1.59 3.75 4.39
N ALA A 460 -2.51 4.67 4.14
CA ALA A 460 -2.22 6.11 4.12
C ALA A 460 -1.66 6.59 5.45
N MET A 461 -2.24 6.16 6.58
CA MET A 461 -1.76 6.47 7.93
C MET A 461 -0.38 5.90 8.24
N SER A 462 0.03 4.83 7.56
CA SER A 462 1.33 4.19 7.75
C SER A 462 2.41 4.74 6.81
N LEU A 463 2.05 5.10 5.57
CA LEU A 463 2.98 5.60 4.57
C LEU A 463 3.24 7.11 4.68
N TYR A 464 2.21 7.88 5.04
CA TYR A 464 2.24 9.35 5.12
C TYR A 464 2.11 9.82 6.56
N GLY A 465 2.90 9.22 7.46
CA GLY A 465 2.84 9.52 8.91
C GLY A 465 3.17 10.96 9.30
N ASP A 466 3.72 11.74 8.38
CA ASP A 466 3.96 13.19 8.48
C ASP A 466 2.77 14.04 8.03
N LEU A 467 1.73 13.45 7.43
CA LEU A 467 0.52 14.12 6.99
C LEU A 467 -0.67 13.79 7.89
N ASP A 468 -1.49 14.78 8.21
CA ASP A 468 -2.84 14.56 8.68
C ASP A 468 -3.73 14.16 7.50
N ILE A 469 -4.69 13.27 7.70
CA ILE A 469 -5.50 12.72 6.61
C ILE A 469 -6.95 13.14 6.75
N SER A 470 -7.49 13.70 5.68
CA SER A 470 -8.93 13.95 5.50
C SER A 470 -9.45 13.16 4.31
N VAL A 471 -10.65 12.60 4.46
CA VAL A 471 -11.27 11.77 3.42
C VAL A 471 -12.63 12.33 3.06
N ILE A 472 -12.88 12.54 1.75
CA ILE A 472 -14.21 12.79 1.21
C ILE A 472 -14.74 11.44 0.73
N ASP A 473 -15.56 10.84 1.55
CA ASP A 473 -16.18 9.52 1.37
C ASP A 473 -17.63 9.60 0.86
N GLU A 474 -18.05 10.75 0.39
CA GLU A 474 -19.35 11.01 -0.22
C GLU A 474 -19.19 11.61 -1.61
N LEU A 475 -20.04 11.23 -2.54
CA LEU A 475 -20.14 11.87 -3.85
C LEU A 475 -21.15 13.03 -3.80
N PRO A 476 -20.92 14.10 -4.60
CA PRO A 476 -21.88 15.21 -4.72
C PRO A 476 -23.26 14.73 -5.15
N PRO A 477 -24.34 15.36 -4.67
CA PRO A 477 -25.71 15.01 -5.05
C PRO A 477 -25.92 15.18 -6.56
N GLY A 478 -26.79 14.34 -7.14
CA GLY A 478 -27.13 14.36 -8.57
C GLY A 478 -26.20 13.56 -9.48
N ARG A 479 -25.07 13.04 -9.00
CA ARG A 479 -24.18 12.20 -9.79
C ARG A 479 -24.72 10.77 -9.87
N LYS A 480 -24.93 10.28 -11.11
CA LYS A 480 -25.37 8.90 -11.36
C LYS A 480 -24.19 7.93 -11.27
N PRO A 481 -24.34 6.75 -10.65
CA PRO A 481 -23.32 5.71 -10.67
C PRO A 481 -22.99 5.29 -12.10
N ILE A 482 -21.70 5.08 -12.37
CA ILE A 482 -21.24 4.61 -13.69
C ILE A 482 -21.58 3.13 -13.81
N GLN A 483 -22.34 2.74 -14.83
CA GLN A 483 -22.63 1.33 -15.11
C GLN A 483 -21.38 0.68 -15.73
N THR A 484 -20.74 -0.19 -14.96
CA THR A 484 -19.54 -0.91 -15.42
C THR A 484 -19.93 -2.33 -15.84
N VAL A 485 -19.56 -2.73 -17.06
CA VAL A 485 -19.83 -4.08 -17.59
C VAL A 485 -18.55 -4.70 -18.14
N HIS A 486 -18.40 -6.01 -17.94
CA HIS A 486 -17.33 -6.80 -18.53
C HIS A 486 -17.85 -7.52 -19.78
N ARG A 487 -17.08 -7.50 -20.87
CA ARG A 487 -17.38 -8.18 -22.14
C ARG A 487 -16.12 -8.85 -22.68
N PHE A 488 -16.31 -10.01 -23.28
CA PHE A 488 -15.25 -10.68 -24.02
C PHE A 488 -15.18 -10.16 -25.46
N ASP A 489 -14.03 -10.30 -26.13
CA ASP A 489 -13.81 -9.89 -27.51
C ASP A 489 -14.86 -10.43 -28.49
N SER A 490 -15.41 -11.61 -28.24
CA SER A 490 -16.52 -12.18 -29.02
C SER A 490 -17.79 -11.32 -29.03
N ASN A 491 -17.95 -10.39 -28.08
CA ASN A 491 -19.09 -9.48 -28.02
C ASN A 491 -18.82 -8.11 -28.71
N ARG A 492 -17.71 -7.94 -29.40
CA ARG A 492 -17.25 -6.67 -30.00
C ARG A 492 -18.31 -6.01 -30.89
N LEU A 493 -19.00 -6.77 -31.74
CA LEU A 493 -20.06 -6.24 -32.58
C LEU A 493 -21.24 -5.64 -31.81
N LYS A 494 -21.57 -6.22 -30.65
CA LYS A 494 -22.63 -5.66 -29.77
C LYS A 494 -22.15 -4.35 -29.13
N VAL A 495 -20.89 -4.25 -28.79
CA VAL A 495 -20.29 -3.02 -28.26
C VAL A 495 -20.26 -1.93 -29.34
N TRP A 496 -19.90 -2.25 -30.60
CA TRP A 496 -19.95 -1.30 -31.72
C TRP A 496 -21.37 -0.79 -31.99
N LYS A 497 -22.39 -1.68 -31.91
CA LYS A 497 -23.79 -1.25 -32.02
C LYS A 497 -24.14 -0.27 -30.90
N PHE A 498 -23.82 -0.58 -29.66
CA PHE A 498 -24.06 0.30 -28.53
C PHE A 498 -23.37 1.66 -28.69
N MET A 499 -22.13 1.68 -29.21
CA MET A 499 -21.44 2.94 -29.52
C MET A 499 -22.20 3.80 -30.52
N ARG A 500 -22.70 3.20 -31.62
CA ARG A 500 -23.50 3.92 -32.64
C ARG A 500 -24.77 4.50 -32.02
N ASP A 501 -25.44 3.74 -31.15
CA ASP A 501 -26.65 4.18 -30.46
C ASP A 501 -26.36 5.36 -29.52
N GLU A 502 -25.23 5.36 -28.83
CA GLU A 502 -24.83 6.48 -27.94
C GLU A 502 -24.36 7.71 -28.75
N ILE A 503 -23.64 7.54 -29.84
CA ILE A 503 -23.23 8.64 -30.73
C ILE A 503 -24.47 9.28 -31.37
N ALA A 504 -25.46 8.49 -31.79
CA ALA A 504 -26.72 9.00 -32.34
C ALA A 504 -27.51 9.88 -31.31
N LYS A 505 -27.29 9.67 -30.02
CA LYS A 505 -27.79 10.55 -28.93
C LYS A 505 -26.93 11.80 -28.74
N GLY A 506 -25.94 12.04 -29.57
CA GLY A 506 -25.00 13.16 -29.47
C GLY A 506 -23.89 13.00 -28.44
N ARG A 507 -23.61 11.78 -27.98
CA ARG A 507 -22.61 11.50 -26.94
C ARG A 507 -21.24 11.18 -27.50
N GLN A 508 -20.21 11.35 -26.67
CA GLN A 508 -18.82 11.08 -27.05
C GLN A 508 -18.26 9.87 -26.28
N ILE A 509 -17.28 9.20 -26.88
CA ILE A 509 -16.78 7.90 -26.45
C ILE A 509 -15.25 7.96 -26.33
N TYR A 510 -14.73 7.45 -25.21
CA TYR A 510 -13.31 7.13 -25.05
C TYR A 510 -13.08 5.64 -25.31
N ILE A 511 -12.01 5.33 -26.05
CA ILE A 511 -11.48 3.96 -26.22
C ILE A 511 -10.01 4.00 -25.80
N VAL A 512 -9.65 3.21 -24.79
CA VAL A 512 -8.30 3.22 -24.20
C VAL A 512 -7.63 1.86 -24.38
N TYR A 513 -6.41 1.90 -24.94
CA TYR A 513 -5.54 0.76 -25.09
C TYR A 513 -4.45 0.74 -24.02
N PRO A 514 -4.00 -0.46 -23.52
CA PRO A 514 -2.93 -0.55 -22.55
C PRO A 514 -1.57 -0.16 -23.13
N LEU A 515 -0.67 0.33 -22.28
CA LEU A 515 0.76 0.41 -22.59
C LEU A 515 1.44 -0.88 -22.13
N ILE A 516 2.24 -1.50 -23.01
CA ILE A 516 3.05 -2.67 -22.71
C ILE A 516 4.43 -2.16 -22.28
N GLN A 517 4.81 -2.30 -21.02
CA GLN A 517 6.06 -1.74 -20.46
C GLN A 517 7.35 -2.25 -21.14
N GLU A 518 7.28 -3.36 -21.88
CA GLU A 518 8.47 -4.00 -22.48
C GLU A 518 8.86 -3.49 -23.86
N SER A 519 7.97 -2.78 -24.59
CA SER A 519 8.28 -2.27 -25.92
C SER A 519 7.38 -1.12 -26.37
N GLU A 520 7.87 0.10 -26.31
CA GLU A 520 7.20 1.30 -26.86
C GLU A 520 6.80 1.16 -28.35
N LYS A 521 7.47 0.29 -29.11
CA LYS A 521 7.16 0.02 -30.51
C LYS A 521 5.91 -0.85 -30.66
N MET A 522 5.73 -1.85 -29.78
CA MET A 522 4.55 -2.71 -29.79
C MET A 522 3.30 -1.95 -29.33
N ASP A 523 3.40 -1.13 -28.29
CA ASP A 523 2.29 -0.30 -27.82
C ASP A 523 1.72 0.61 -28.89
N TYR A 524 2.61 1.23 -29.66
CA TYR A 524 2.21 2.08 -30.78
C TYR A 524 1.53 1.27 -31.89
N LYS A 525 2.02 0.08 -32.17
CA LYS A 525 1.44 -0.82 -33.18
C LYS A 525 0.04 -1.28 -32.75
N ASP A 526 -0.12 -1.76 -31.53
CA ASP A 526 -1.42 -2.21 -31.00
C ASP A 526 -2.46 -1.07 -31.01
N LEU A 527 -2.05 0.15 -30.68
CA LEU A 527 -2.92 1.32 -30.77
C LEU A 527 -3.30 1.64 -32.21
N MET A 528 -2.35 1.59 -33.17
CA MET A 528 -2.62 1.90 -34.57
C MET A 528 -3.47 0.84 -35.24
N ASP A 529 -3.22 -0.44 -34.96
CA ASP A 529 -4.05 -1.56 -35.46
C ASP A 529 -5.49 -1.42 -34.91
N GLY A 530 -5.63 -1.04 -33.63
CA GLY A 530 -6.92 -0.72 -33.01
C GLY A 530 -7.60 0.49 -33.66
N TYR A 531 -6.87 1.57 -33.88
CA TYR A 531 -7.38 2.76 -34.57
C TYR A 531 -7.87 2.47 -35.98
N GLU A 532 -7.10 1.69 -36.79
CA GLU A 532 -7.48 1.27 -38.13
C GLU A 532 -8.75 0.39 -38.12
N SER A 533 -8.86 -0.52 -37.12
CA SER A 533 -10.06 -1.34 -36.97
C SER A 533 -11.28 -0.49 -36.67
N ILE A 534 -11.17 0.48 -35.72
CA ILE A 534 -12.28 1.36 -35.41
C ILE A 534 -12.64 2.27 -36.57
N SER A 535 -11.65 2.78 -37.32
CA SER A 535 -11.89 3.65 -38.48
C SER A 535 -12.62 2.93 -39.64
N ARG A 536 -12.46 1.62 -39.77
CA ARG A 536 -13.24 0.81 -40.71
C ARG A 536 -14.70 0.65 -40.30
N ASP A 537 -14.95 0.47 -39.01
CA ASP A 537 -16.30 0.30 -38.46
C ASP A 537 -17.05 1.63 -38.29
N PHE A 538 -16.31 2.73 -38.13
CA PHE A 538 -16.82 4.11 -37.94
C PHE A 538 -16.19 5.04 -38.99
N PRO A 539 -16.58 4.93 -40.30
CA PRO A 539 -15.95 5.69 -41.37
C PRO A 539 -16.38 7.15 -41.40
N LEU A 540 -15.54 7.99 -41.99
CA LEU A 540 -15.90 9.34 -42.41
C LEU A 540 -16.89 9.28 -43.57
N PRO A 541 -17.81 10.25 -43.73
CA PRO A 541 -17.95 11.48 -42.92
C PRO A 541 -18.82 11.33 -41.66
N ASP A 542 -19.47 10.18 -41.43
CA ASP A 542 -20.47 9.99 -40.40
C ASP A 542 -19.83 10.05 -38.97
N TYR A 543 -18.58 9.56 -38.86
CA TYR A 543 -17.88 9.51 -37.60
C TYR A 543 -16.48 10.12 -37.69
N ALA A 544 -16.15 11.05 -36.81
CA ALA A 544 -14.82 11.63 -36.70
C ALA A 544 -14.11 11.09 -35.46
N ILE A 545 -12.86 10.67 -35.62
CA ILE A 545 -12.05 10.06 -34.57
C ILE A 545 -10.82 10.93 -34.29
N SER A 546 -10.57 11.21 -33.02
CA SER A 546 -9.30 11.77 -32.52
C SER A 546 -8.42 10.65 -31.98
N ILE A 547 -7.11 10.77 -32.14
CA ILE A 547 -6.13 9.87 -31.58
C ILE A 547 -5.14 10.61 -30.67
N VAL A 548 -4.84 10.07 -29.47
CA VAL A 548 -3.90 10.66 -28.52
C VAL A 548 -3.00 9.60 -27.89
N HIS A 549 -1.69 9.74 -28.06
CA HIS A 549 -0.70 8.81 -27.49
C HIS A 549 0.59 9.49 -27.04
N GLY A 550 1.43 8.73 -26.32
CA GLY A 550 2.66 9.24 -25.69
C GLY A 550 3.66 9.89 -26.63
N LYS A 551 3.78 9.40 -27.88
CA LYS A 551 4.76 9.85 -28.88
C LYS A 551 4.40 11.14 -29.60
N MET A 552 3.16 11.63 -29.49
CA MET A 552 2.74 12.89 -30.12
C MET A 552 3.42 14.08 -29.46
N LYS A 553 3.71 15.12 -30.26
CA LYS A 553 4.17 16.40 -29.75
C LYS A 553 3.09 17.06 -28.87
N PRO A 554 3.46 17.85 -27.86
CA PRO A 554 2.49 18.49 -26.97
C PRO A 554 1.41 19.29 -27.69
N ALA A 555 1.79 20.04 -28.76
CA ALA A 555 0.85 20.83 -29.55
C ALA A 555 -0.15 19.97 -30.34
N GLU A 556 0.26 18.83 -30.84
CA GLU A 556 -0.60 17.88 -31.55
C GLU A 556 -1.60 17.25 -30.60
N LYS A 557 -1.12 16.81 -29.39
CA LYS A 557 -1.99 16.29 -28.34
C LYS A 557 -3.06 17.30 -27.96
N GLU A 558 -2.66 18.54 -27.73
CA GLU A 558 -3.57 19.62 -27.37
C GLU A 558 -4.60 19.86 -28.48
N SER A 559 -4.17 19.88 -29.75
CA SER A 559 -5.06 20.04 -30.90
C SER A 559 -6.12 18.95 -30.97
N GLU A 560 -5.74 17.67 -30.85
CA GLU A 560 -6.68 16.54 -30.88
C GLU A 560 -7.62 16.52 -29.67
N MET A 561 -7.10 16.86 -28.49
CA MET A 561 -7.91 17.03 -27.29
C MET A 561 -8.95 18.15 -27.46
N GLN A 562 -8.57 19.30 -28.02
CA GLN A 562 -9.48 20.42 -28.27
C GLN A 562 -10.56 20.09 -29.31
N ARG A 563 -10.23 19.29 -30.33
CA ARG A 563 -11.22 18.77 -31.28
C ARG A 563 -12.29 17.93 -30.58
N PHE A 564 -11.87 17.08 -29.68
CA PHE A 564 -12.78 16.23 -28.93
C PHE A 564 -13.61 17.04 -27.90
N ILE A 565 -12.99 17.95 -27.15
CA ILE A 565 -13.69 18.82 -26.19
C ILE A 565 -14.77 19.66 -26.88
N LYS A 566 -14.50 20.18 -28.08
CA LYS A 566 -15.44 21.00 -28.87
C LYS A 566 -16.49 20.15 -29.61
N GLY A 567 -16.53 18.84 -29.40
CA GLY A 567 -17.50 17.94 -30.05
C GLY A 567 -17.26 17.74 -31.55
N LYS A 568 -16.10 18.16 -32.11
CA LYS A 568 -15.77 17.95 -33.53
C LYS A 568 -15.44 16.49 -33.86
N THR A 569 -15.15 15.69 -32.84
CA THR A 569 -14.92 14.24 -32.97
C THR A 569 -15.78 13.51 -31.92
N GLN A 570 -16.41 12.40 -32.34
CA GLN A 570 -17.30 11.60 -31.50
C GLN A 570 -16.54 10.55 -30.70
N ILE A 571 -15.41 10.07 -31.23
CA ILE A 571 -14.61 9.01 -30.64
C ILE A 571 -13.20 9.52 -30.38
N MET A 572 -12.67 9.24 -29.20
CA MET A 572 -11.26 9.44 -28.91
C MET A 572 -10.60 8.10 -28.61
N VAL A 573 -9.62 7.73 -29.43
CA VAL A 573 -8.76 6.56 -29.24
C VAL A 573 -7.46 7.00 -28.58
N ALA A 574 -7.09 6.36 -27.47
CA ALA A 574 -5.89 6.78 -26.76
C ALA A 574 -5.20 5.63 -25.99
N THR A 575 -3.95 5.87 -25.64
CA THR A 575 -3.27 5.09 -24.60
C THR A 575 -3.57 5.68 -23.22
N THR A 576 -2.96 5.13 -22.16
CA THR A 576 -3.12 5.57 -20.74
C THR A 576 -2.82 7.06 -20.48
N VAL A 577 -2.35 7.81 -21.48
CA VAL A 577 -2.11 9.27 -21.39
C VAL A 577 -3.36 10.06 -20.96
N ILE A 578 -4.57 9.48 -21.18
CA ILE A 578 -5.85 10.09 -20.72
C ILE A 578 -6.04 10.00 -19.19
N GLU A 579 -5.21 9.27 -18.46
CA GLU A 579 -5.28 9.23 -16.98
C GLU A 579 -5.23 10.64 -16.36
N VAL A 580 -4.69 11.62 -17.08
CA VAL A 580 -4.45 12.96 -16.53
C VAL A 580 -5.38 14.00 -17.15
N GLY A 581 -6.38 14.37 -16.39
CA GLY A 581 -6.86 15.75 -16.32
C GLY A 581 -7.91 16.26 -17.28
N VAL A 582 -8.41 15.54 -18.32
CA VAL A 582 -9.39 16.15 -19.24
C VAL A 582 -10.83 15.94 -18.79
N ASN A 583 -11.55 17.05 -18.64
CA ASN A 583 -12.96 17.04 -18.34
C ASN A 583 -13.78 17.28 -19.62
N VAL A 584 -14.48 16.24 -20.09
CA VAL A 584 -15.43 16.32 -21.20
C VAL A 584 -16.80 15.87 -20.71
N PRO A 585 -17.69 16.79 -20.30
CA PRO A 585 -18.98 16.43 -19.72
C PRO A 585 -19.87 15.55 -20.63
N ASN A 586 -19.72 15.71 -21.97
CA ASN A 586 -20.47 14.99 -22.96
C ASN A 586 -19.93 13.55 -23.22
N ALA A 587 -18.72 13.24 -22.76
CA ALA A 587 -18.17 11.88 -22.87
C ALA A 587 -18.79 10.95 -21.83
N SER A 588 -19.73 10.13 -22.24
CA SER A 588 -20.51 9.26 -21.37
C SER A 588 -20.11 7.78 -21.44
N VAL A 589 -19.30 7.38 -22.41
CA VAL A 589 -18.88 5.99 -22.60
C VAL A 589 -17.34 5.87 -22.55
N MET A 590 -16.85 4.98 -21.71
CA MET A 590 -15.47 4.57 -21.63
C MET A 590 -15.35 3.10 -22.01
N ILE A 591 -14.56 2.81 -23.03
CA ILE A 591 -14.21 1.43 -23.42
C ILE A 591 -12.74 1.22 -23.11
N ILE A 592 -12.42 0.17 -22.37
CA ILE A 592 -11.05 -0.18 -22.01
C ILE A 592 -10.73 -1.51 -22.67
N GLU A 593 -9.86 -1.47 -23.67
CA GLU A 593 -9.39 -2.64 -24.40
C GLU A 593 -8.33 -3.39 -23.61
N SER A 594 -8.35 -4.73 -23.69
CA SER A 594 -7.46 -5.61 -22.92
C SER A 594 -7.39 -5.22 -21.43
N ALA A 595 -8.57 -5.05 -20.83
CA ALA A 595 -8.70 -4.53 -19.46
C ALA A 595 -7.98 -5.40 -18.42
N GLU A 596 -7.74 -6.69 -18.71
CA GLU A 596 -6.94 -7.60 -17.89
C GLU A 596 -5.48 -7.17 -17.70
N ARG A 597 -4.96 -6.29 -18.55
CA ARG A 597 -3.58 -5.78 -18.47
C ARG A 597 -3.44 -4.55 -17.56
N PHE A 598 -4.56 -3.95 -17.16
CA PHE A 598 -4.55 -2.79 -16.26
C PHE A 598 -4.62 -3.19 -14.79
N GLY A 599 -4.00 -2.39 -13.94
CA GLY A 599 -4.23 -2.44 -12.50
C GLY A 599 -5.59 -1.87 -12.12
N LEU A 600 -6.14 -2.29 -10.97
CA LEU A 600 -7.45 -1.81 -10.49
C LEU A 600 -7.50 -0.29 -10.31
N SER A 601 -6.46 0.29 -9.75
CA SER A 601 -6.36 1.75 -9.57
C SER A 601 -6.41 2.49 -10.91
N GLN A 602 -5.76 1.97 -11.97
CA GLN A 602 -5.80 2.55 -13.32
C GLN A 602 -7.20 2.43 -13.94
N LEU A 603 -7.81 1.24 -13.86
CA LEU A 603 -9.18 1.02 -14.35
C LEU A 603 -10.17 1.99 -13.67
N HIS A 604 -10.03 2.19 -12.37
CA HIS A 604 -10.86 3.12 -11.61
C HIS A 604 -10.65 4.58 -12.04
N GLN A 605 -9.41 5.01 -12.24
CA GLN A 605 -9.11 6.35 -12.76
C GLN A 605 -9.67 6.59 -14.15
N LEU A 606 -9.53 5.61 -15.06
CA LEU A 606 -10.09 5.67 -16.40
C LEU A 606 -11.62 5.72 -16.35
N ARG A 607 -12.28 4.86 -15.56
CA ARG A 607 -13.72 4.91 -15.32
C ARG A 607 -14.18 6.28 -14.86
N GLY A 608 -13.44 6.92 -13.96
CA GLY A 608 -13.74 8.24 -13.44
C GLY A 608 -13.64 9.39 -14.46
N ARG A 609 -13.17 9.14 -15.70
CA ARG A 609 -13.14 10.15 -16.78
C ARG A 609 -14.50 10.36 -17.41
N VAL A 610 -15.43 9.44 -17.25
CA VAL A 610 -16.83 9.59 -17.61
C VAL A 610 -17.69 9.80 -16.36
N GLY A 611 -18.99 10.08 -16.51
CA GLY A 611 -19.89 10.31 -15.39
C GLY A 611 -19.76 11.71 -14.77
N ARG A 612 -19.37 12.70 -15.55
CA ARG A 612 -19.25 14.11 -15.14
C ARG A 612 -20.41 14.97 -15.60
N GLY A 613 -21.26 14.45 -16.50
CA GLY A 613 -22.51 15.05 -16.92
C GLY A 613 -23.71 14.53 -16.10
N ALA A 614 -24.89 15.11 -16.34
CA ALA A 614 -26.16 14.70 -15.70
C ALA A 614 -26.70 13.35 -16.20
N GLU A 615 -26.13 12.85 -17.31
CA GLU A 615 -26.61 11.66 -18.01
C GLU A 615 -25.95 10.36 -17.50
N GLN A 616 -26.62 9.23 -17.76
CA GLN A 616 -26.07 7.92 -17.43
C GLN A 616 -24.78 7.66 -18.20
N SER A 617 -23.75 7.23 -17.52
CA SER A 617 -22.44 6.90 -18.11
C SER A 617 -22.12 5.42 -17.95
N PHE A 618 -21.32 4.92 -18.90
CA PHE A 618 -21.00 3.50 -19.04
C PHE A 618 -19.49 3.29 -19.09
N CYS A 619 -19.01 2.22 -18.46
CA CYS A 619 -17.63 1.75 -18.59
C CYS A 619 -17.66 0.29 -19.05
N ILE A 620 -17.09 0.00 -20.22
CA ILE A 620 -17.05 -1.33 -20.83
C ILE A 620 -15.62 -1.85 -20.74
N LEU A 621 -15.42 -2.95 -20.01
CA LEU A 621 -14.13 -3.62 -19.87
C LEU A 621 -14.07 -4.76 -20.91
N MET A 622 -13.23 -4.62 -21.92
CA MET A 622 -13.02 -5.64 -22.96
C MET A 622 -11.84 -6.53 -22.57
N THR A 623 -12.01 -7.85 -22.64
CA THR A 623 -10.96 -8.81 -22.32
C THR A 623 -10.94 -10.00 -23.27
N SER A 624 -9.80 -10.69 -23.32
CA SER A 624 -9.70 -12.02 -23.92
C SER A 624 -10.47 -13.06 -23.09
N HIS A 625 -10.74 -14.25 -23.68
CA HIS A 625 -11.41 -15.35 -22.98
C HIS A 625 -10.56 -16.01 -21.88
N LYS A 626 -9.23 -15.94 -22.00
CA LYS A 626 -8.30 -16.54 -21.02
C LYS A 626 -7.89 -15.51 -20.00
N LEU A 627 -8.50 -15.57 -18.82
CA LEU A 627 -8.16 -14.69 -17.69
C LEU A 627 -7.46 -15.48 -16.59
N SER A 628 -6.42 -14.88 -15.99
CA SER A 628 -5.86 -15.35 -14.72
C SER A 628 -6.88 -15.12 -13.59
N GLU A 629 -6.72 -15.83 -12.47
CA GLU A 629 -7.59 -15.65 -11.29
C GLU A 629 -7.56 -14.20 -10.81
N ASP A 630 -6.41 -13.57 -10.74
CA ASP A 630 -6.28 -12.16 -10.35
C ASP A 630 -7.01 -11.23 -11.33
N SER A 631 -6.99 -11.54 -12.64
CA SER A 631 -7.72 -10.74 -13.63
C SER A 631 -9.23 -10.90 -13.49
N LYS A 632 -9.70 -12.10 -13.16
CA LYS A 632 -11.13 -12.34 -12.85
C LYS A 632 -11.59 -11.52 -11.65
N VAL A 633 -10.82 -11.55 -10.55
CA VAL A 633 -11.10 -10.76 -9.34
C VAL A 633 -11.13 -9.26 -9.67
N ARG A 634 -10.20 -8.77 -10.53
CA ARG A 634 -10.19 -7.36 -10.96
C ARG A 634 -11.45 -6.98 -11.74
N MET A 635 -11.86 -7.77 -12.72
CA MET A 635 -13.06 -7.52 -13.52
C MET A 635 -14.33 -7.58 -12.65
N GLU A 636 -14.44 -8.57 -11.79
CA GLU A 636 -15.55 -8.70 -10.84
C GLU A 636 -15.63 -7.50 -9.90
N THR A 637 -14.52 -7.09 -9.32
CA THR A 637 -14.47 -5.91 -8.43
C THR A 637 -14.95 -4.66 -9.15
N MET A 638 -14.44 -4.39 -10.35
CA MET A 638 -14.82 -3.20 -11.13
C MET A 638 -16.29 -3.18 -11.54
N THR A 639 -16.90 -4.34 -11.77
CA THR A 639 -18.34 -4.44 -12.11
C THR A 639 -19.24 -4.37 -10.89
N ARG A 640 -18.77 -4.84 -9.73
CA ARG A 640 -19.56 -4.91 -8.49
C ARG A 640 -19.64 -3.57 -7.77
N THR A 641 -18.54 -2.80 -7.73
CA THR A 641 -18.49 -1.58 -6.91
C THR A 641 -17.99 -0.35 -7.68
N ASN A 642 -18.55 0.81 -7.30
CA ASN A 642 -18.04 2.11 -7.75
C ASN A 642 -17.19 2.80 -6.67
N ASP A 643 -17.11 2.24 -5.45
CA ASP A 643 -16.32 2.81 -4.36
C ASP A 643 -14.82 2.63 -4.62
N GLY A 644 -14.14 3.75 -4.82
CA GLY A 644 -12.70 3.78 -5.07
C GLY A 644 -11.86 3.28 -3.89
N PHE A 645 -12.34 3.41 -2.65
CA PHE A 645 -11.62 2.90 -1.48
C PHE A 645 -11.70 1.37 -1.40
N GLU A 646 -12.86 0.79 -1.70
CA GLU A 646 -13.01 -0.67 -1.80
C GLU A 646 -12.14 -1.23 -2.92
N ILE A 647 -12.11 -0.58 -4.08
CA ILE A 647 -11.26 -0.96 -5.22
C ILE A 647 -9.78 -0.91 -4.83
N ALA A 648 -9.36 0.14 -4.13
CA ALA A 648 -7.97 0.27 -3.66
C ALA A 648 -7.60 -0.82 -2.63
N GLU A 649 -8.53 -1.24 -1.77
CA GLU A 649 -8.31 -2.34 -0.84
C GLU A 649 -8.11 -3.68 -1.57
N VAL A 650 -8.88 -3.95 -2.62
CA VAL A 650 -8.71 -5.16 -3.43
C VAL A 650 -7.41 -5.10 -4.25
N ASP A 651 -7.08 -3.93 -4.84
CA ASP A 651 -5.81 -3.73 -5.56
C ASP A 651 -4.60 -4.01 -4.66
N LEU A 652 -4.67 -3.53 -3.41
CA LEU A 652 -3.64 -3.78 -2.40
C LEU A 652 -3.52 -5.27 -2.03
N LYS A 653 -4.64 -5.99 -1.93
CA LYS A 653 -4.64 -7.44 -1.65
C LYS A 653 -4.02 -8.25 -2.79
N LEU A 654 -4.29 -7.87 -4.04
CA LEU A 654 -3.77 -8.57 -5.23
C LEU A 654 -2.28 -8.34 -5.46
N ARG A 655 -1.79 -7.09 -5.28
CA ARG A 655 -0.38 -6.73 -5.50
C ARG A 655 0.52 -7.09 -4.33
N GLY A 656 -0.02 -7.17 -3.14
CA GLY A 656 0.75 -7.25 -1.91
C GLY A 656 1.41 -5.90 -1.51
N PRO A 657 1.90 -5.78 -0.26
CA PRO A 657 2.44 -4.53 0.26
C PRO A 657 3.77 -4.09 -0.38
N GLY A 658 4.53 -5.02 -1.00
CA GLY A 658 5.87 -4.77 -1.54
C GLY A 658 5.89 -3.86 -2.78
N ASP A 659 4.93 -4.03 -3.68
CA ASP A 659 4.90 -3.30 -4.96
C ASP A 659 4.41 -1.85 -4.83
N ILE A 660 3.59 -1.56 -3.80
CA ILE A 660 3.05 -0.21 -3.57
C ILE A 660 4.09 0.72 -2.93
N MET A 661 5.02 0.15 -2.17
CA MET A 661 6.03 0.92 -1.45
C MET A 661 7.16 1.46 -2.35
N GLY A 662 7.30 0.98 -3.59
CA GLY A 662 8.34 1.42 -4.53
C GLY A 662 9.75 1.41 -3.91
N LYS A 663 10.78 1.12 -4.67
CA LYS A 663 12.18 1.02 -4.19
C LYS A 663 12.74 2.29 -3.48
N GLN A 664 12.03 3.41 -3.52
CA GLN A 664 12.53 4.71 -3.00
C GLN A 664 11.90 5.20 -1.67
N GLN A 665 10.83 4.57 -1.18
CA GLN A 665 10.20 4.94 0.11
C GLN A 665 10.38 3.88 1.21
N SER A 666 11.17 2.87 0.97
CA SER A 666 11.33 1.65 1.79
C SER A 666 12.08 1.82 3.12
N GLY A 667 12.46 3.04 3.51
CA GLY A 667 13.27 3.26 4.72
C GLY A 667 12.55 3.08 6.06
N ILE A 668 11.22 3.05 6.11
CA ILE A 668 10.47 3.16 7.37
C ILE A 668 9.75 1.86 7.81
N LEU A 669 9.39 0.97 6.91
CA LEU A 669 8.52 -0.17 7.23
C LEU A 669 9.14 -1.52 6.86
N ASN A 670 10.20 -1.92 7.55
CA ASN A 670 10.70 -3.29 7.46
C ASN A 670 9.94 -4.19 8.44
N LEU A 671 8.71 -4.59 8.06
CA LEU A 671 7.85 -5.46 8.87
C LEU A 671 8.39 -6.88 8.88
N LYS A 672 8.42 -7.50 10.06
CA LYS A 672 8.92 -8.86 10.27
C LYS A 672 7.82 -9.90 10.34
N ILE A 673 6.66 -9.54 10.90
CA ILE A 673 5.55 -10.46 11.12
C ILE A 673 4.19 -9.88 10.71
N ALA A 674 4.00 -8.57 10.84
CA ALA A 674 2.75 -7.93 10.49
C ALA A 674 2.66 -7.70 8.97
N ASP A 675 1.43 -7.76 8.46
CA ASP A 675 1.08 -7.44 7.08
C ASP A 675 0.06 -6.30 7.09
N LEU A 676 0.41 -5.14 6.50
CA LEU A 676 -0.46 -3.94 6.52
C LEU A 676 -1.83 -4.15 5.87
N VAL A 677 -1.94 -5.16 5.02
CA VAL A 677 -3.18 -5.49 4.30
C VAL A 677 -4.04 -6.43 5.11
N LYS A 678 -3.43 -7.54 5.58
CA LYS A 678 -4.14 -8.61 6.29
C LYS A 678 -4.45 -8.26 7.73
N ASP A 679 -3.60 -7.41 8.34
CA ASP A 679 -3.66 -7.08 9.76
C ASP A 679 -4.21 -5.66 10.01
N ARG A 680 -5.15 -5.21 9.16
CA ARG A 680 -5.77 -3.88 9.23
C ARG A 680 -6.35 -3.58 10.61
N ASP A 681 -7.15 -4.50 11.15
CA ASP A 681 -7.82 -4.29 12.44
C ASP A 681 -6.81 -4.17 13.58
N ILE A 682 -5.70 -4.93 13.49
CA ILE A 682 -4.60 -4.84 14.46
C ILE A 682 -3.89 -3.50 14.32
N LEU A 683 -3.72 -2.99 13.11
CA LEU A 683 -3.10 -1.68 12.86
C LEU A 683 -3.96 -0.53 13.41
N GLU A 684 -5.27 -0.56 13.20
CA GLU A 684 -6.19 0.43 13.75
C GLU A 684 -6.19 0.41 15.29
N LEU A 685 -6.21 -0.77 15.87
CA LEU A 685 -6.12 -0.97 17.31
C LEU A 685 -4.77 -0.44 17.86
N ALA A 686 -3.66 -0.78 17.23
CA ALA A 686 -2.32 -0.33 17.57
C ALA A 686 -2.21 1.21 17.53
N ARG A 687 -2.77 1.85 16.47
CA ARG A 687 -2.82 3.30 16.36
C ARG A 687 -3.66 3.95 17.43
N HIS A 688 -4.83 3.40 17.73
CA HIS A 688 -5.71 3.91 18.80
C HIS A 688 -4.96 3.96 20.15
N HIS A 689 -4.30 2.88 20.51
CA HIS A 689 -3.56 2.79 21.78
C HIS A 689 -2.29 3.64 21.77
N ALA A 690 -1.57 3.73 20.66
CA ALA A 690 -0.42 4.62 20.53
C ALA A 690 -0.82 6.10 20.70
N LEU A 691 -1.93 6.53 20.12
CA LEU A 691 -2.50 7.87 20.33
C LEU A 691 -2.90 8.10 21.79
N LYS A 692 -3.58 7.11 22.42
CA LYS A 692 -4.00 7.18 23.83
C LYS A 692 -2.79 7.36 24.76
N VAL A 693 -1.73 6.58 24.53
CA VAL A 693 -0.47 6.69 25.30
C VAL A 693 0.17 8.06 25.13
N LEU A 694 0.41 8.50 23.89
CA LEU A 694 1.08 9.76 23.59
C LEU A 694 0.24 10.99 23.98
N LYS A 695 -1.08 10.91 23.94
CA LYS A 695 -1.96 11.98 24.42
C LYS A 695 -1.89 12.16 25.94
N ASN A 696 -1.74 11.05 26.67
CA ASN A 696 -1.71 11.05 28.14
C ASN A 696 -0.31 11.27 28.70
N ASP A 697 0.73 10.89 27.99
CA ASP A 697 2.13 11.00 28.41
C ASP A 697 3.05 11.04 27.18
N ALA A 698 3.07 12.15 26.46
CA ALA A 698 3.88 12.32 25.26
C ALA A 698 5.40 12.07 25.51
N PRO A 699 6.00 12.52 26.64
CA PRO A 699 7.41 12.26 26.95
C PRO A 699 7.67 10.85 27.47
N LEU A 700 6.64 10.01 27.66
CA LEU A 700 6.72 8.70 28.29
C LEU A 700 7.47 8.75 29.64
N SER A 701 7.14 9.75 30.45
CA SER A 701 7.82 10.04 31.72
C SER A 701 7.26 9.27 32.90
N LYS A 702 6.05 8.74 32.80
CA LYS A 702 5.41 7.97 33.86
C LYS A 702 6.18 6.68 34.15
N PRO A 703 6.23 6.23 35.43
CA PRO A 703 6.91 4.99 35.80
C PRO A 703 6.44 3.76 34.99
N GLU A 704 5.14 3.66 34.75
CA GLU A 704 4.51 2.59 33.98
C GLU A 704 4.97 2.54 32.50
N HIS A 705 5.49 3.65 31.96
CA HIS A 705 6.02 3.76 30.61
C HIS A 705 7.56 3.65 30.53
N ALA A 706 8.24 3.38 31.61
CA ALA A 706 9.70 3.38 31.64
C ALA A 706 10.33 2.39 30.67
N THR A 707 9.83 1.14 30.62
CA THR A 707 10.30 0.11 29.70
C THR A 707 9.91 0.42 28.26
N LEU A 708 8.67 0.87 28.03
CA LEU A 708 8.20 1.32 26.73
C LEU A 708 9.10 2.42 26.16
N ARG A 709 9.41 3.45 26.96
CA ARG A 709 10.30 4.56 26.57
C ARG A 709 11.67 4.07 26.16
N MET A 710 12.25 3.17 26.94
CA MET A 710 13.59 2.64 26.69
C MET A 710 13.65 1.89 25.36
N VAL A 711 12.72 0.95 25.13
CA VAL A 711 12.65 0.19 23.87
C VAL A 711 12.37 1.11 22.68
N PHE A 712 11.49 2.08 22.86
CA PHE A 712 11.15 3.07 21.84
C PHE A 712 12.37 3.90 21.40
N ILE A 713 13.17 4.39 22.36
CA ILE A 713 14.40 5.15 22.10
C ILE A 713 15.44 4.28 21.37
N GLU A 714 15.61 3.02 21.78
CA GLU A 714 16.55 2.11 21.15
C GLU A 714 16.17 1.80 19.67
N MET A 715 14.89 1.56 19.43
CA MET A 715 14.37 1.36 18.07
C MET A 715 14.56 2.61 17.20
N ALA A 716 14.30 3.79 17.73
CA ALA A 716 14.48 5.05 17.04
C ALA A 716 15.94 5.33 16.68
N LYS A 717 16.91 4.95 17.53
CA LYS A 717 18.35 5.05 17.23
C LYS A 717 18.78 4.13 16.08
N LYS A 718 18.29 2.88 16.04
CA LYS A 718 18.65 1.90 15.00
C LYS A 718 18.16 2.27 13.61
N GLN A 719 17.04 2.95 13.52
CA GLN A 719 16.39 3.28 12.23
C GLN A 719 16.80 4.64 11.66
N ASN A 720 17.80 5.34 12.22
CA ASN A 720 18.24 6.69 11.82
C ASN A 720 17.12 7.73 11.68
N ILE A 721 15.99 7.53 12.37
CA ILE A 721 14.82 8.42 12.30
C ILE A 721 15.19 9.83 12.76
N TRP A 722 16.20 9.95 13.61
CA TRP A 722 16.66 11.23 14.16
C TRP A 722 17.42 12.09 13.14
N ASN A 723 17.97 11.53 12.06
CA ASN A 723 18.68 12.29 11.02
C ASN A 723 17.73 13.11 10.12
N TYR A 724 16.41 12.89 10.21
CA TYR A 724 15.40 13.69 9.52
C TYR A 724 14.81 14.81 10.40
N ILE A 725 15.36 15.00 11.61
CA ILE A 725 14.86 15.97 12.59
C ILE A 725 15.83 17.16 12.76
N SER A 726 17.00 17.11 12.10
CA SER A 726 17.99 18.20 12.09
C SER A 726 17.73 19.23 11.01
#